data_8458b7ece3fc8da2c4f4895c694c402d
#
_entry.id   8458b7ece3fc8da2c4f4895c694c402d
#
_cell.length_a   1.000
_cell.length_b   1.000
_cell.length_c   1.000
_cell.angle_alpha   90.00
_cell.angle_beta   90.00
_cell.angle_gamma   90.00
#
_symmetry.space_group_name_H-M   'P 1'
#
loop_
_entity.id
_entity.type
_entity.pdbx_description
1 polymer ?
#
loop_
_entity_poly.entity_id
_entity_poly.type
_entity_poly.pdbx_seq_one_letter_code
_entity_poly.pdbx_strand_id
1 'polypeptide(L)'
;LKILNKLTVKNLKLNKSRTIVTIIGIMLSCALIMVVAGMAASAQQTMVNLQINITGNYDLFVKGANKKIIDNAQANRNVKDIYIKQNLGCAYLPQAKFDTKPYINVVAFNEKSFTDCFNVTLKEGRLPQNGNELVLSQSVIENSKADYKLGDTVALDLGKRVYASGDEIPLDDTDYFNDTKGTEKLVDTHKKTYTVVGVFNKVSSSYFAADSNSASSSAFTLAEENADINDLFISFTSDGEKDYITTSGEILNLTGDDFESLKNIFEVYLENGDFDEADINKDLLRYKGFALSDEYMRMLLSLAVIIIVIIAISSIFVIRNSFAISITEKTKLYGMLASIGATSKQIRHNVIFEGFVLGIIGIPAGILLGTGVIYLLVVILNALLGSMLNGISFAFALPWWVAVVSAVMSAVIILFSTLSSAFRASRIAPITAIRGNNDIKINKKKSYKSPKFIKKLFGVGGEIAYKNLKRSKKKYRTTVISIIITVAMFISISTFIEYGMKITGDHFKDISYNITVHANDKLSYDEYENVYKRIIADTDINSSIKACENYYGNIVGLTDYYTEDAKAAELSGGDLAYVFGVDNKSFKEYVTALGYNYDDVKDKALITNDFKYYNSDNILIKGKEFDLPMNTVVKLYPNGTPSYTEDDIKEIQKTDPDFVYNPDDYKSVDLVIYDTINKEVPGSIVSSIMSTLNEGSVLVSEDYFKKLFAEDNDHTTGVIVIDSADPVNTVEYINNLDIENLDVFNINEQKEQMNAIVLIIAIFAYGFIIVISLIGITNVFNTINTNMRLRSKEFAMLKSIGMTKKEFNRMIRLESLFYGLKSLLIGVPLGLLGGYAIFKATGNTIMLDYSFPTMAVLISIVFVFFVVWLIMKISISKVNKQNIIETIRNDNI
;
A
#
# COMPACT_ATOMS: atom_id res chain seq x y z
N LEU A 1 8.19 7.86 -52.86
CA LEU A 1 7.72 7.83 -51.45
C LEU A 1 6.40 8.62 -51.30
N LYS A 2 6.27 9.86 -51.83
CA LYS A 2 5.05 10.67 -51.74
C LYS A 2 3.81 9.99 -52.31
N ILE A 3 3.91 9.27 -53.47
CA ILE A 3 2.81 8.58 -54.12
C ILE A 3 2.36 7.34 -53.27
N LEU A 4 3.30 6.54 -52.76
CA LEU A 4 2.98 5.38 -51.92
C LEU A 4 2.30 5.80 -50.62
N ASN A 5 2.73 6.92 -49.99
CA ASN A 5 2.12 7.45 -48.78
C ASN A 5 0.67 7.95 -49.05
N LYS A 6 0.41 8.64 -50.17
CA LYS A 6 -0.94 9.04 -50.59
C LYS A 6 -1.85 7.81 -50.82
N LEU A 7 -1.30 6.76 -51.41
CA LEU A 7 -2.01 5.49 -51.60
C LEU A 7 -2.40 4.84 -50.28
N THR A 8 -1.48 4.84 -49.31
CA THR A 8 -1.74 4.33 -47.93
C THR A 8 -2.89 5.06 -47.28
N VAL A 9 -2.86 6.39 -47.26
CA VAL A 9 -3.92 7.19 -46.61
C VAL A 9 -5.27 6.96 -47.31
N LYS A 10 -5.29 6.87 -48.65
CA LYS A 10 -6.52 6.54 -49.41
C LYS A 10 -7.06 5.15 -49.06
N ASN A 11 -6.17 4.14 -48.94
CA ASN A 11 -6.56 2.80 -48.54
C ASN A 11 -7.13 2.72 -47.14
N LEU A 12 -6.55 3.46 -46.18
CA LEU A 12 -7.07 3.55 -44.80
C LEU A 12 -8.49 4.15 -44.78
N LYS A 13 -8.74 5.19 -45.60
CA LYS A 13 -10.07 5.82 -45.70
C LYS A 13 -11.11 4.88 -46.35
N LEU A 14 -10.72 4.06 -47.32
CA LEU A 14 -11.60 3.09 -47.98
C LEU A 14 -11.95 1.91 -47.06
N ASN A 15 -11.04 1.50 -46.18
CA ASN A 15 -11.22 0.37 -45.26
C ASN A 15 -11.55 0.84 -43.82
N LYS A 16 -12.54 1.75 -43.65
CA LYS A 16 -12.90 2.42 -42.38
C LYS A 16 -13.06 1.47 -41.21
N SER A 17 -13.83 0.40 -41.36
CA SER A 17 -14.10 -0.54 -40.23
C SER A 17 -12.84 -1.14 -39.63
N ARG A 18 -11.84 -1.50 -40.43
CA ARG A 18 -10.59 -2.06 -39.99
C ARG A 18 -9.64 -1.00 -39.41
N THR A 19 -9.57 0.14 -40.08
CA THR A 19 -8.78 1.29 -39.62
C THR A 19 -9.22 1.70 -38.22
N ILE A 20 -10.53 1.80 -37.96
CA ILE A 20 -11.11 2.08 -36.66
C ILE A 20 -10.71 1.02 -35.61
N VAL A 21 -10.84 -0.27 -35.94
CA VAL A 21 -10.47 -1.36 -34.99
C VAL A 21 -9.00 -1.32 -34.65
N THR A 22 -8.12 -0.99 -35.61
CA THR A 22 -6.69 -0.86 -35.32
C THR A 22 -6.38 0.38 -34.48
N ILE A 23 -7.05 1.51 -34.77
CA ILE A 23 -6.93 2.73 -33.96
C ILE A 23 -7.42 2.46 -32.53
N ILE A 24 -8.55 1.79 -32.35
CA ILE A 24 -9.07 1.39 -31.04
C ILE A 24 -8.06 0.52 -30.29
N GLY A 25 -7.40 -0.42 -30.95
CA GLY A 25 -6.36 -1.25 -30.35
C GLY A 25 -5.14 -0.44 -29.87
N ILE A 26 -4.69 0.54 -30.66
CA ILE A 26 -3.61 1.46 -30.29
C ILE A 26 -4.06 2.38 -29.16
N MET A 27 -5.25 2.95 -29.23
CA MET A 27 -5.86 3.83 -28.24
C MET A 27 -5.98 3.13 -26.88
N LEU A 28 -6.54 1.90 -26.85
CA LEU A 28 -6.67 1.13 -25.61
C LEU A 28 -5.32 0.75 -25.00
N SER A 29 -4.33 0.40 -25.84
CA SER A 29 -2.98 0.10 -25.38
C SER A 29 -2.29 1.33 -24.77
N CYS A 30 -2.43 2.49 -25.40
CA CYS A 30 -1.91 3.76 -24.89
C CYS A 30 -2.63 4.19 -23.60
N ALA A 31 -3.96 4.11 -23.60
CA ALA A 31 -4.78 4.42 -22.44
C ALA A 31 -4.40 3.56 -21.22
N LEU A 32 -4.11 2.27 -21.43
CA LEU A 32 -3.72 1.37 -20.37
C LEU A 32 -2.38 1.77 -19.74
N ILE A 33 -1.37 2.10 -20.56
CA ILE A 33 -0.07 2.57 -20.06
C ILE A 33 -0.26 3.89 -19.31
N MET A 34 -1.09 4.78 -19.84
CA MET A 34 -1.44 6.06 -19.23
C MET A 34 -2.09 5.86 -17.85
N VAL A 35 -3.06 4.92 -17.76
CA VAL A 35 -3.74 4.60 -16.51
C VAL A 35 -2.75 4.06 -15.48
N VAL A 36 -1.90 3.09 -15.82
CA VAL A 36 -0.94 2.51 -14.86
C VAL A 36 0.06 3.56 -14.37
N ALA A 37 0.66 4.31 -15.29
CA ALA A 37 1.65 5.34 -14.91
C ALA A 37 1.01 6.52 -14.14
N GLY A 38 -0.18 6.95 -14.54
CA GLY A 38 -0.90 8.05 -13.88
C GLY A 38 -1.45 7.65 -12.51
N MET A 39 -1.81 6.38 -12.34
CA MET A 39 -2.23 5.86 -11.04
C MET A 39 -1.06 5.75 -10.08
N ALA A 40 0.10 5.29 -10.54
CA ALA A 40 1.31 5.28 -9.72
C ALA A 40 1.67 6.70 -9.27
N ALA A 41 1.59 7.69 -10.17
CA ALA A 41 1.82 9.10 -9.85
C ALA A 41 0.77 9.66 -8.87
N SER A 42 -0.50 9.30 -9.02
CA SER A 42 -1.58 9.73 -8.12
C SER A 42 -1.45 9.09 -6.74
N ALA A 43 -1.07 7.82 -6.66
CA ALA A 43 -0.78 7.15 -5.39
C ALA A 43 0.42 7.79 -4.68
N GLN A 44 1.50 8.04 -5.41
CA GLN A 44 2.67 8.75 -4.88
C GLN A 44 2.29 10.13 -4.33
N GLN A 45 1.53 10.94 -5.09
CA GLN A 45 1.09 12.26 -4.62
C GLN A 45 0.17 12.17 -3.40
N THR A 46 -0.65 11.14 -3.31
CA THR A 46 -1.49 10.91 -2.11
C THR A 46 -0.62 10.62 -0.89
N MET A 47 0.42 9.79 -1.02
CA MET A 47 1.38 9.53 0.07
C MET A 47 2.15 10.79 0.49
N VAL A 48 2.57 11.61 -0.49
CA VAL A 48 3.20 12.91 -0.22
C VAL A 48 2.24 13.83 0.56
N ASN A 49 0.98 13.93 0.14
CA ASN A 49 -0.02 14.77 0.82
C ASN A 49 -0.33 14.25 2.23
N LEU A 50 -0.39 12.93 2.42
CA LEU A 50 -0.54 12.30 3.72
C LEU A 50 0.62 12.66 4.64
N GLN A 51 1.86 12.51 4.17
CA GLN A 51 3.04 12.83 4.97
C GLN A 51 3.10 14.31 5.32
N ILE A 52 2.75 15.19 4.38
CA ILE A 52 2.65 16.64 4.66
C ILE A 52 1.62 16.92 5.77
N ASN A 53 0.50 16.20 5.79
CA ASN A 53 -0.49 16.35 6.87
C ASN A 53 0.00 15.81 8.21
N ILE A 54 0.93 14.83 8.20
CA ILE A 54 1.50 14.24 9.43
C ILE A 54 2.66 15.08 9.97
N THR A 55 3.60 15.48 9.12
CA THR A 55 4.85 16.12 9.58
C THR A 55 4.98 17.59 9.16
N GLY A 56 4.28 18.02 8.11
CA GLY A 56 4.49 19.33 7.48
C GLY A 56 5.25 19.22 6.15
N ASN A 57 5.23 20.30 5.36
CA ASN A 57 5.87 20.38 4.05
C ASN A 57 7.27 21.00 4.14
N TYR A 58 8.20 20.29 4.71
CA TYR A 58 9.61 20.66 4.82
C TYR A 58 10.51 19.46 4.58
N ASP A 59 11.78 19.70 4.25
CA ASP A 59 12.76 18.65 3.95
C ASP A 59 13.84 18.54 5.03
N LEU A 60 14.15 19.65 5.73
CA LEU A 60 15.09 19.72 6.85
C LEU A 60 14.46 20.48 8.02
N PHE A 61 14.53 19.91 9.23
CA PHE A 61 14.22 20.55 10.49
C PHE A 61 15.51 20.90 11.23
N VAL A 62 15.57 22.06 11.88
CA VAL A 62 16.69 22.48 12.71
C VAL A 62 16.15 23.13 13.97
N LYS A 63 16.40 22.51 15.12
CA LYS A 63 16.00 22.99 16.44
C LYS A 63 17.05 23.96 16.98
N GLY A 64 16.63 25.02 17.59
CA GLY A 64 17.53 25.95 18.28
C GLY A 64 18.51 26.69 17.37
N ALA A 65 18.16 26.90 16.09
CA ALA A 65 19.04 27.53 15.11
C ALA A 65 19.32 29.00 15.43
N ASN A 66 20.60 29.35 15.45
CA ASN A 66 21.02 30.74 15.59
C ASN A 66 20.98 31.50 14.24
N LYS A 67 21.27 32.78 14.29
CA LYS A 67 21.24 33.68 13.11
C LYS A 67 22.16 33.18 11.98
N LYS A 68 23.29 32.54 12.28
CA LYS A 68 24.23 32.02 11.27
C LYS A 68 23.61 30.95 10.41
N ILE A 69 22.85 30.01 11.01
CA ILE A 69 22.14 28.97 10.26
C ILE A 69 21.04 29.60 9.39
N ILE A 70 20.31 30.59 9.90
CA ILE A 70 19.31 31.32 9.12
C ILE A 70 19.94 32.00 7.89
N ASP A 71 21.06 32.70 8.10
CA ASP A 71 21.79 33.38 7.02
C ASP A 71 22.32 32.38 5.99
N ASN A 72 22.85 31.23 6.43
CA ASN A 72 23.30 30.14 5.54
C ASN A 72 22.12 29.58 4.71
N ALA A 73 20.98 29.33 5.34
CA ALA A 73 19.78 28.82 4.65
C ALA A 73 19.27 29.85 3.61
N GLN A 74 19.24 31.15 3.94
CA GLN A 74 18.83 32.20 3.04
C GLN A 74 19.81 32.37 1.85
N ALA A 75 21.10 32.14 2.06
CA ALA A 75 22.11 32.26 1.02
C ALA A 75 22.20 31.01 0.11
N ASN A 76 21.67 29.87 0.53
CA ASN A 76 21.77 28.63 -0.23
C ASN A 76 20.75 28.59 -1.37
N ARG A 77 21.23 28.48 -2.61
CA ARG A 77 20.38 28.44 -3.84
C ARG A 77 19.43 27.25 -3.92
N ASN A 78 19.72 26.19 -3.16
CA ASN A 78 18.92 24.97 -3.13
C ASN A 78 17.75 25.05 -2.13
N VAL A 79 17.69 26.11 -1.31
CA VAL A 79 16.56 26.40 -0.42
C VAL A 79 15.46 27.09 -1.22
N LYS A 80 14.24 26.65 -1.01
CA LYS A 80 13.03 27.20 -1.64
C LYS A 80 12.32 28.17 -0.70
N ASP A 81 12.00 27.68 0.52
CA ASP A 81 11.30 28.45 1.55
C ASP A 81 11.86 28.08 2.94
N ILE A 82 11.81 29.05 3.85
CA ILE A 82 12.19 28.89 5.26
C ILE A 82 10.97 29.22 6.11
N TYR A 83 10.60 28.30 6.96
CA TYR A 83 9.51 28.41 7.91
C TYR A 83 10.09 28.50 9.31
N ILE A 84 9.60 29.45 10.09
CA ILE A 84 10.14 29.78 11.41
C ILE A 84 9.11 29.42 12.47
N LYS A 85 9.56 28.71 13.50
CA LYS A 85 8.82 28.45 14.73
C LYS A 85 9.60 29.06 15.90
N GLN A 86 8.92 29.83 16.73
CA GLN A 86 9.45 30.40 17.97
C GLN A 86 8.61 29.89 19.14
N ASN A 87 9.24 29.22 20.09
CA ASN A 87 8.57 28.84 21.31
C ASN A 87 8.57 30.04 22.28
N LEU A 88 7.40 30.62 22.52
CA LEU A 88 7.24 31.76 23.41
C LEU A 88 7.06 31.34 24.88
N GLY A 89 6.88 30.04 25.11
CA GLY A 89 6.75 29.43 26.44
C GLY A 89 5.33 29.01 26.79
N CYS A 90 5.23 28.40 27.96
CA CYS A 90 4.00 27.92 28.55
C CYS A 90 3.44 28.90 29.58
N ALA A 91 2.11 28.98 29.68
CA ALA A 91 1.41 29.60 30.76
C ALA A 91 0.39 28.65 31.38
N TYR A 92 0.00 28.84 32.64
CA TYR A 92 -1.11 28.08 33.18
C TYR A 92 -2.40 28.37 32.40
N LEU A 93 -3.09 27.32 31.96
CA LEU A 93 -4.38 27.44 31.30
C LEU A 93 -5.43 27.87 32.34
N PRO A 94 -6.07 29.04 32.18
CA PRO A 94 -7.09 29.48 33.13
C PRO A 94 -8.24 28.47 33.22
N GLN A 95 -8.52 28.02 34.43
CA GLN A 95 -9.60 27.05 34.73
C GLN A 95 -9.48 25.76 33.89
N ALA A 96 -8.29 25.18 33.79
CA ALA A 96 -8.10 23.87 33.17
C ALA A 96 -9.06 22.83 33.80
N LYS A 97 -9.57 21.90 32.96
CA LYS A 97 -10.39 20.79 33.40
C LYS A 97 -9.56 19.64 33.90
N PHE A 98 -8.41 19.39 33.26
CA PHE A 98 -7.52 18.29 33.55
C PHE A 98 -6.27 18.77 34.28
N ASP A 99 -5.99 18.14 35.43
CA ASP A 99 -4.85 18.47 36.27
C ASP A 99 -3.53 18.04 35.61
N THR A 100 -3.53 17.01 34.76
CA THR A 100 -2.38 16.54 33.97
C THR A 100 -2.10 17.40 32.74
N LYS A 101 -3.02 18.30 32.36
CA LYS A 101 -2.87 19.22 31.21
C LYS A 101 -3.06 20.68 31.58
N PRO A 102 -2.28 21.18 32.57
CA PRO A 102 -2.54 22.49 33.19
C PRO A 102 -2.04 23.67 32.34
N TYR A 103 -1.36 23.43 31.21
CA TYR A 103 -0.67 24.50 30.47
C TYR A 103 -1.28 24.79 29.12
N ILE A 104 -1.07 26.03 28.68
CA ILE A 104 -1.21 26.48 27.30
C ILE A 104 0.20 26.82 26.77
N ASN A 105 0.63 26.18 25.70
CA ASN A 105 1.89 26.49 25.05
C ASN A 105 1.66 27.45 23.89
N VAL A 106 2.34 28.60 23.91
CA VAL A 106 2.21 29.62 22.86
C VAL A 106 3.41 29.55 21.92
N VAL A 107 3.12 29.25 20.67
CA VAL A 107 4.08 29.14 19.60
C VAL A 107 3.83 30.21 18.55
N ALA A 108 4.90 30.88 18.12
CA ALA A 108 4.80 31.86 17.05
C ALA A 108 5.37 31.31 15.74
N PHE A 109 4.68 31.58 14.64
CA PHE A 109 5.05 31.18 13.29
C PHE A 109 5.16 32.37 12.35
N ASN A 110 6.03 32.30 11.33
CA ASN A 110 5.94 33.23 10.23
C ASN A 110 4.71 32.91 9.35
N GLU A 111 4.22 33.89 8.59
CA GLU A 111 2.95 33.77 7.84
C GLU A 111 2.89 32.53 6.93
N LYS A 112 3.99 32.23 6.23
CA LYS A 112 4.09 31.07 5.34
C LYS A 112 4.02 29.73 6.07
N SER A 113 4.42 29.66 7.33
CA SER A 113 4.36 28.41 8.10
C SER A 113 2.92 27.91 8.24
N PHE A 114 1.96 28.80 8.43
CA PHE A 114 0.56 28.42 8.60
C PHE A 114 -0.06 27.79 7.34
N THR A 115 0.28 28.29 6.15
CA THR A 115 -0.37 27.90 4.89
C THR A 115 0.45 26.89 4.10
N ASP A 116 1.75 27.08 4.00
CA ASP A 116 2.60 26.34 3.06
C ASP A 116 3.33 25.17 3.70
N CYS A 117 3.63 25.25 5.02
CA CYS A 117 4.29 24.20 5.75
C CYS A 117 3.30 23.27 6.46
N PHE A 118 2.45 23.81 7.35
CA PHE A 118 1.61 23.04 8.25
C PHE A 118 0.13 22.98 7.88
N ASN A 119 -0.30 23.70 6.86
CA ASN A 119 -1.66 23.70 6.32
C ASN A 119 -2.74 23.82 7.44
N VAL A 120 -2.56 24.81 8.33
CA VAL A 120 -3.43 25.01 9.49
C VAL A 120 -4.85 25.33 9.03
N THR A 121 -5.80 24.49 9.42
CA THR A 121 -7.22 24.65 9.09
C THR A 121 -7.97 25.29 10.25
N LEU A 122 -8.58 26.41 10.01
CA LEU A 122 -9.40 27.10 11.00
C LEU A 122 -10.78 26.47 11.09
N LYS A 123 -11.27 26.32 12.33
CA LYS A 123 -12.67 26.00 12.61
C LYS A 123 -13.53 27.27 12.54
N GLU A 124 -13.01 28.37 13.08
CA GLU A 124 -13.66 29.69 13.03
C GLU A 124 -12.63 30.81 13.14
N GLY A 125 -13.02 32.03 12.73
CA GLY A 125 -12.17 33.21 12.79
C GLY A 125 -11.16 33.31 11.65
N ARG A 126 -9.98 33.85 11.95
CA ARG A 126 -8.88 34.08 11.00
C ARG A 126 -7.51 33.79 11.62
N LEU A 127 -6.46 33.66 10.79
CA LEU A 127 -5.07 33.58 11.22
C LEU A 127 -4.59 34.91 11.84
N PRO A 128 -3.59 34.89 12.75
CA PRO A 128 -3.03 36.08 13.39
C PRO A 128 -2.30 36.94 12.36
N GLN A 129 -2.44 38.28 12.48
CA GLN A 129 -1.78 39.25 11.62
C GLN A 129 -0.64 40.00 12.33
N ASN A 130 -0.52 39.83 13.63
CA ASN A 130 0.56 40.39 14.43
C ASN A 130 0.79 39.55 15.71
N GLY A 131 1.90 39.76 16.39
CA GLY A 131 2.31 39.00 17.57
C GLY A 131 1.45 39.21 18.83
N ASN A 132 0.39 40.02 18.79
CA ASN A 132 -0.57 40.20 19.89
C ASN A 132 -1.93 39.54 19.61
N GLU A 133 -2.05 38.86 18.49
CA GLU A 133 -3.24 38.08 18.14
C GLU A 133 -2.96 36.60 18.34
N LEU A 134 -3.94 35.85 18.83
CA LEU A 134 -3.81 34.45 19.18
C LEU A 134 -4.89 33.62 18.51
N VAL A 135 -4.51 32.50 17.97
CA VAL A 135 -5.44 31.44 17.51
C VAL A 135 -5.29 30.26 18.46
N LEU A 136 -6.40 29.82 19.05
CA LEU A 136 -6.44 28.74 20.03
C LEU A 136 -6.68 27.41 19.35
N SER A 137 -6.07 26.33 19.84
CA SER A 137 -6.46 24.98 19.39
C SER A 137 -7.83 24.61 19.94
N GLN A 138 -8.50 23.69 19.24
CA GLN A 138 -9.74 23.10 19.74
C GLN A 138 -9.54 22.47 21.12
N SER A 139 -8.35 21.91 21.40
CA SER A 139 -8.04 21.30 22.68
C SER A 139 -7.95 22.32 23.82
N VAL A 140 -7.53 23.57 23.58
CA VAL A 140 -7.62 24.64 24.57
C VAL A 140 -9.07 24.92 24.94
N ILE A 141 -9.96 24.94 23.94
CA ILE A 141 -11.41 25.18 24.18
C ILE A 141 -12.02 24.03 24.98
N GLU A 142 -11.66 22.79 24.65
CA GLU A 142 -12.18 21.58 25.31
C GLU A 142 -11.64 21.42 26.74
N ASN A 143 -10.37 21.74 26.96
CA ASN A 143 -9.70 21.62 28.27
C ASN A 143 -9.94 22.82 29.19
N SER A 144 -10.54 23.91 28.76
CA SER A 144 -10.82 25.07 29.60
C SER A 144 -12.29 25.11 30.01
N LYS A 145 -12.57 25.50 31.29
CA LYS A 145 -13.91 25.89 31.74
C LYS A 145 -14.26 27.35 31.36
N ALA A 146 -13.29 28.10 30.84
CA ALA A 146 -13.51 29.44 30.32
C ALA A 146 -14.13 29.37 28.90
N ASP A 147 -15.22 30.10 28.69
CA ASP A 147 -15.90 30.20 27.38
C ASP A 147 -15.19 31.25 26.50
N TYR A 148 -14.07 30.85 25.87
CA TYR A 148 -13.32 31.78 24.98
C TYR A 148 -14.09 32.07 23.71
N LYS A 149 -14.20 33.39 23.37
CA LYS A 149 -14.87 33.90 22.15
C LYS A 149 -13.91 34.70 21.30
N LEU A 150 -14.20 34.78 20.03
CA LEU A 150 -13.47 35.67 19.11
C LEU A 150 -13.61 37.14 19.57
N GLY A 151 -12.45 37.80 19.71
CA GLY A 151 -12.33 39.15 20.22
C GLY A 151 -12.02 39.27 21.72
N ASP A 152 -12.05 38.17 22.45
CA ASP A 152 -11.67 38.16 23.88
C ASP A 152 -10.19 38.46 24.05
N THR A 153 -9.89 39.10 25.16
CA THR A 153 -8.51 39.41 25.55
C THR A 153 -8.04 38.44 26.64
N VAL A 154 -6.95 37.74 26.37
CA VAL A 154 -6.35 36.74 27.27
C VAL A 154 -4.96 37.24 27.69
N ALA A 155 -4.73 37.34 29.00
CA ALA A 155 -3.42 37.66 29.56
C ALA A 155 -2.75 36.39 30.07
N LEU A 156 -1.58 36.05 29.53
CA LEU A 156 -0.81 34.88 29.85
C LEU A 156 0.54 35.27 30.46
N ASP A 157 0.94 34.57 31.54
CA ASP A 157 2.26 34.69 32.13
C ASP A 157 3.13 33.57 31.56
N LEU A 158 3.78 33.84 30.41
CA LEU A 158 4.57 32.88 29.63
C LEU A 158 5.92 32.66 30.30
N GLY A 159 6.32 31.40 30.51
CA GLY A 159 7.58 31.00 31.08
C GLY A 159 8.03 29.63 30.59
N LYS A 160 9.17 29.17 31.10
CA LYS A 160 9.72 27.83 30.80
C LYS A 160 9.27 26.85 31.90
N ARG A 161 8.88 25.65 31.48
CA ARG A 161 8.58 24.55 32.40
C ARG A 161 9.87 23.94 32.92
N VAL A 162 9.96 23.72 34.23
CA VAL A 162 11.07 23.02 34.86
C VAL A 162 10.57 22.16 36.03
N TYR A 163 11.29 21.10 36.36
CA TYR A 163 11.06 20.36 37.60
C TYR A 163 11.46 21.21 38.79
N ALA A 164 10.63 21.22 39.81
CA ALA A 164 10.87 22.02 41.03
C ALA A 164 11.82 21.37 42.06
N SER A 165 12.23 20.12 41.83
CA SER A 165 13.06 19.35 42.76
C SER A 165 14.54 19.39 42.35
N GLY A 166 15.37 20.08 43.11
CA GLY A 166 16.83 20.15 42.95
C GLY A 166 17.29 21.13 41.89
N ASP A 167 18.15 20.67 41.00
CA ASP A 167 18.55 21.44 39.84
C ASP A 167 17.33 21.59 38.89
N GLU A 168 17.05 22.83 38.48
CA GLU A 168 15.90 23.12 37.58
C GLU A 168 16.14 22.52 36.22
N ILE A 169 15.66 21.29 36.00
CA ILE A 169 15.80 20.59 34.74
C ILE A 169 14.72 21.10 33.77
N PRO A 170 15.11 21.67 32.64
CA PRO A 170 14.14 22.13 31.62
C PRO A 170 13.30 20.98 31.08
N LEU A 171 12.03 21.25 30.86
CA LEU A 171 11.07 20.35 30.19
C LEU A 171 10.76 20.87 28.81
N ASP A 172 10.68 19.95 27.85
CA ASP A 172 10.28 20.26 26.49
C ASP A 172 8.74 20.33 26.37
N ASP A 173 8.26 20.87 25.27
CA ASP A 173 6.83 21.01 24.96
C ASP A 173 6.12 19.65 24.85
N THR A 174 6.87 18.59 24.56
CA THR A 174 6.38 17.22 24.38
C THR A 174 6.38 16.40 25.67
N ASP A 175 7.00 16.92 26.74
CA ASP A 175 7.09 16.19 28.00
C ASP A 175 5.73 16.11 28.70
N TYR A 176 5.40 14.89 29.16
CA TYR A 176 4.21 14.63 29.97
C TYR A 176 4.25 15.40 31.29
N PHE A 177 3.08 15.71 31.84
CA PHE A 177 2.97 16.18 33.20
C PHE A 177 3.30 15.03 34.14
N ASN A 178 4.33 15.22 34.99
CA ASN A 178 4.77 14.16 35.91
C ASN A 178 4.62 14.61 37.35
N ASP A 179 3.53 14.22 37.97
CA ASP A 179 3.21 14.56 39.38
C ASP A 179 4.10 13.82 40.39
N THR A 180 4.74 12.70 40.00
CA THR A 180 5.54 11.87 40.93
C THR A 180 6.97 12.40 41.18
N LYS A 181 7.53 13.24 40.31
CA LYS A 181 8.88 13.80 40.42
C LYS A 181 8.98 15.14 41.19
N GLY A 182 7.93 15.53 41.87
CA GLY A 182 7.80 16.85 42.47
C GLY A 182 7.20 17.85 41.49
N THR A 183 6.52 18.81 42.02
CA THR A 183 5.72 19.76 41.24
C THR A 183 6.56 20.48 40.21
N GLU A 184 6.08 20.48 39.00
CA GLU A 184 6.57 21.37 37.93
C GLU A 184 6.28 22.82 38.28
N LYS A 185 7.12 23.73 37.81
CA LYS A 185 6.92 25.17 37.94
C LYS A 185 7.29 25.89 36.65
N LEU A 186 6.72 27.08 36.47
CA LEU A 186 7.15 28.00 35.44
C LEU A 186 8.21 28.95 36.00
N VAL A 187 9.32 29.10 35.27
CA VAL A 187 10.39 30.04 35.57
C VAL A 187 10.52 31.06 34.43
N ASP A 188 11.22 32.17 34.69
CA ASP A 188 11.45 33.26 33.74
C ASP A 188 10.16 33.82 33.13
N THR A 189 9.10 33.92 33.93
CA THR A 189 7.77 34.31 33.44
C THR A 189 7.71 35.78 33.06
N HIS A 190 7.04 36.05 31.94
CA HIS A 190 6.72 37.40 31.45
C HIS A 190 5.28 37.50 31.03
N LYS A 191 4.63 38.60 31.35
CA LYS A 191 3.22 38.81 31.03
C LYS A 191 3.02 39.35 29.62
N LYS A 192 2.24 38.64 28.81
CA LYS A 192 1.84 39.08 27.48
C LYS A 192 0.33 38.96 27.34
N THR A 193 -0.27 39.93 26.61
CA THR A 193 -1.73 40.02 26.45
C THR A 193 -2.03 39.80 24.99
N TYR A 194 -2.97 38.91 24.70
CA TYR A 194 -3.37 38.53 23.34
C TYR A 194 -4.86 38.75 23.10
N THR A 195 -5.24 39.00 21.87
CA THR A 195 -6.63 38.99 21.42
C THR A 195 -6.91 37.69 20.65
N VAL A 196 -7.93 36.94 21.04
CA VAL A 196 -8.33 35.70 20.37
C VAL A 196 -8.98 36.05 19.03
N VAL A 197 -8.38 35.60 17.90
CA VAL A 197 -8.85 35.92 16.55
C VAL A 197 -9.35 34.72 15.77
N GLY A 198 -9.11 33.51 16.26
CA GLY A 198 -9.56 32.29 15.62
C GLY A 198 -9.41 31.05 16.49
N VAL A 199 -10.01 29.96 16.02
CA VAL A 199 -9.86 28.61 16.57
C VAL A 199 -9.47 27.69 15.45
N PHE A 200 -8.43 26.88 15.63
CA PHE A 200 -8.02 25.88 14.64
C PHE A 200 -8.36 24.46 15.08
N ASN A 201 -8.53 23.57 14.09
CA ASN A 201 -8.70 22.17 14.35
C ASN A 201 -7.40 21.57 14.91
N LYS A 202 -7.52 20.46 15.63
CA LYS A 202 -6.39 19.70 16.13
C LYS A 202 -5.40 19.42 14.99
N VAL A 203 -4.14 19.80 15.14
CA VAL A 203 -3.08 19.52 14.19
C VAL A 203 -2.34 18.26 14.63
N SER A 204 -2.45 17.20 13.83
CA SER A 204 -1.73 15.94 14.07
C SER A 204 -0.32 16.05 13.47
N SER A 205 0.61 16.66 14.17
CA SER A 205 2.03 16.65 13.78
C SER A 205 2.86 16.33 14.99
N SER A 206 3.90 15.51 14.83
CA SER A 206 4.83 15.17 15.91
C SER A 206 5.48 16.42 16.53
N TYR A 207 5.64 17.49 15.76
CA TYR A 207 6.17 18.78 16.25
C TYR A 207 5.13 19.67 16.94
N PHE A 208 3.87 19.25 16.94
CA PHE A 208 2.75 19.87 17.66
C PHE A 208 2.13 18.90 18.66
N ALA A 209 2.93 17.99 19.19
CA ALA A 209 2.50 16.95 20.13
C ALA A 209 1.83 17.47 21.41
N ALA A 210 1.91 18.80 21.62
CA ALA A 210 1.20 19.47 22.69
C ALA A 210 -0.31 19.19 22.77
N ASP A 211 -0.92 18.70 21.70
CA ASP A 211 -2.36 18.42 21.66
C ASP A 211 -2.75 16.95 21.88
N SER A 212 -1.80 16.00 21.95
CA SER A 212 -2.12 14.60 22.23
C SER A 212 -1.92 14.24 23.69
N ASN A 213 -0.70 13.96 24.10
CA ASN A 213 -0.37 13.45 25.43
C ASN A 213 0.54 14.36 26.26
N SER A 214 0.87 15.57 25.76
CA SER A 214 1.71 16.52 26.50
C SER A 214 0.94 17.24 27.61
N ALA A 215 1.66 17.82 28.56
CA ALA A 215 1.11 18.63 29.64
C ALA A 215 0.48 19.96 29.20
N SER A 216 0.51 20.29 27.89
CA SER A 216 0.07 21.58 27.38
C SER A 216 -0.85 21.47 26.17
N SER A 217 -1.73 22.45 25.99
CA SER A 217 -2.53 22.66 24.76
C SER A 217 -1.96 23.82 23.96
N SER A 218 -1.99 23.73 22.62
CA SER A 218 -1.30 24.69 21.75
C SER A 218 -2.13 25.94 21.45
N ALA A 219 -1.44 27.08 21.33
CA ALA A 219 -1.98 28.32 20.78
C ALA A 219 -0.93 28.97 19.87
N PHE A 220 -1.40 29.59 18.75
CA PHE A 220 -0.51 30.12 17.73
C PHE A 220 -0.63 31.62 17.58
N THR A 221 0.52 32.28 17.38
CA THR A 221 0.63 33.72 17.09
C THR A 221 1.61 33.96 15.94
N LEU A 222 1.78 35.21 15.51
CA LEU A 222 2.75 35.55 14.48
C LEU A 222 4.14 35.79 15.09
N ALA A 223 5.18 35.25 14.45
CA ALA A 223 6.56 35.35 14.87
C ALA A 223 7.11 36.77 14.72
N GLU A 224 8.00 37.18 15.62
CA GLU A 224 8.74 38.44 15.55
C GLU A 224 10.02 38.26 14.72
N GLU A 225 10.34 39.25 13.84
CA GLU A 225 11.45 39.12 12.87
C GLU A 225 12.87 39.04 13.49
N ASN A 226 13.04 39.35 14.79
CA ASN A 226 14.35 39.53 15.42
C ASN A 226 14.59 38.61 16.63
N ALA A 227 14.02 37.43 16.68
CA ALA A 227 14.34 36.48 17.74
C ALA A 227 15.73 35.86 17.52
N ASP A 228 16.50 35.70 18.60
CA ASP A 228 17.88 35.23 18.56
C ASP A 228 17.99 33.72 18.27
N ILE A 229 17.00 32.91 18.66
CA ILE A 229 16.96 31.45 18.51
C ILE A 229 15.62 31.05 17.95
N ASN A 230 15.62 30.22 16.94
CA ASN A 230 14.42 29.75 16.26
C ASN A 230 14.53 28.27 15.87
N ASP A 231 13.40 27.58 15.85
CA ASP A 231 13.30 26.31 15.14
C ASP A 231 12.98 26.60 13.67
N LEU A 232 13.72 25.99 12.77
CA LEU A 232 13.57 26.18 11.33
C LEU A 232 13.04 24.91 10.66
N PHE A 233 12.08 25.11 9.76
CA PHE A 233 11.67 24.09 8.83
C PHE A 233 11.98 24.62 7.43
N ILE A 234 12.80 23.90 6.70
CA ILE A 234 13.38 24.35 5.44
C ILE A 234 12.90 23.43 4.32
N SER A 235 12.28 24.00 3.28
CA SER A 235 11.97 23.26 2.07
C SER A 235 12.99 23.53 0.98
N PHE A 236 13.32 22.51 0.19
CA PHE A 236 14.32 22.57 -0.84
C PHE A 236 13.69 22.79 -2.21
N THR A 237 14.51 23.29 -3.14
CA THR A 237 14.21 23.22 -4.57
C THR A 237 14.36 21.79 -5.07
N SER A 238 13.83 21.48 -6.26
CA SER A 238 13.98 20.12 -6.84
C SER A 238 15.44 19.66 -7.01
N ASP A 239 16.39 20.57 -7.12
CA ASP A 239 17.81 20.23 -7.17
C ASP A 239 18.38 19.99 -5.77
N GLY A 240 17.90 20.74 -4.75
CA GLY A 240 18.22 20.51 -3.36
C GLY A 240 17.65 19.18 -2.83
N GLU A 241 16.40 18.83 -3.20
CA GLU A 241 15.79 17.53 -2.85
C GLU A 241 16.56 16.33 -3.42
N LYS A 242 17.18 16.46 -4.59
CA LYS A 242 18.01 15.39 -5.18
C LYS A 242 19.32 15.16 -4.43
N ASP A 243 19.87 16.21 -3.86
CA ASP A 243 21.14 16.18 -3.11
C ASP A 243 20.92 16.73 -1.69
N TYR A 244 19.87 16.23 -1.04
CA TYR A 244 19.40 16.73 0.25
C TYR A 244 20.44 16.61 1.36
N ILE A 245 21.26 15.57 1.36
CA ILE A 245 22.34 15.39 2.34
C ILE A 245 23.38 16.50 2.22
N THR A 246 23.90 16.75 1.00
CA THR A 246 24.89 17.82 0.78
C THR A 246 24.27 19.19 1.05
N THR A 247 23.04 19.43 0.60
CA THR A 247 22.33 20.69 0.83
C THR A 247 22.16 20.96 2.33
N SER A 248 21.74 19.96 3.11
CA SER A 248 21.61 20.06 4.56
C SER A 248 22.96 20.29 5.23
N GLY A 249 23.99 19.53 4.85
CA GLY A 249 25.35 19.70 5.37
C GLY A 249 25.94 21.10 5.10
N GLU A 250 25.69 21.68 3.92
CA GLU A 250 26.11 23.06 3.60
C GLU A 250 25.39 24.11 4.48
N ILE A 251 24.07 23.97 4.68
CA ILE A 251 23.28 24.88 5.53
C ILE A 251 23.76 24.80 6.97
N LEU A 252 23.97 23.60 7.48
CA LEU A 252 24.37 23.34 8.85
C LEU A 252 25.89 23.53 9.06
N ASN A 253 26.66 23.73 8.00
CA ASN A 253 28.13 23.86 8.00
C ASN A 253 28.83 22.66 8.65
N LEU A 254 28.34 21.43 8.38
CA LEU A 254 28.83 20.19 8.95
C LEU A 254 30.04 19.63 8.21
N THR A 255 30.97 19.03 8.95
CA THR A 255 32.17 18.38 8.43
C THR A 255 32.54 17.16 9.27
N GLY A 256 33.31 16.22 8.72
CA GLY A 256 33.79 15.05 9.47
C GLY A 256 32.70 14.13 9.96
N ASP A 257 32.75 13.74 11.22
CA ASP A 257 31.86 12.75 11.81
C ASP A 257 30.40 13.23 11.88
N ASP A 258 30.17 14.52 12.11
CA ASP A 258 28.82 15.09 12.14
C ASP A 258 28.14 15.01 10.76
N PHE A 259 28.90 15.23 9.68
CA PHE A 259 28.36 15.05 8.34
C PHE A 259 28.07 13.56 8.01
N GLU A 260 28.92 12.63 8.49
CA GLU A 260 28.67 11.20 8.33
C GLU A 260 27.48 10.75 9.18
N SER A 261 27.25 11.34 10.36
CA SER A 261 26.05 11.10 11.18
C SER A 261 24.78 11.54 10.42
N LEU A 262 24.76 12.78 9.91
CA LEU A 262 23.64 13.24 9.09
C LEU A 262 23.37 12.32 7.90
N LYS A 263 24.40 11.78 7.27
CA LYS A 263 24.28 10.88 6.13
C LYS A 263 23.75 9.49 6.50
N ASN A 264 24.10 8.96 7.67
CA ASN A 264 23.77 7.59 8.05
C ASN A 264 22.53 7.49 8.93
N ILE A 265 22.33 8.44 9.84
CA ILE A 265 21.25 8.45 10.83
C ILE A 265 20.15 9.42 10.41
N PHE A 266 20.49 10.41 9.57
CA PHE A 266 19.63 11.55 9.16
C PHE A 266 19.36 12.57 10.27
N GLU A 267 20.03 12.42 11.41
CA GLU A 267 19.94 13.27 12.59
C GLU A 267 21.33 13.69 13.04
N VAL A 268 21.45 14.89 13.61
CA VAL A 268 22.67 15.41 14.21
C VAL A 268 22.30 16.22 15.45
N TYR A 269 23.01 15.96 16.55
CA TYR A 269 22.91 16.68 17.81
C TYR A 269 24.24 17.40 18.10
N LEU A 270 24.19 18.68 18.43
CA LEU A 270 25.38 19.47 18.76
C LEU A 270 25.22 20.14 20.12
N GLU A 271 25.97 19.70 21.12
CA GLU A 271 26.08 20.42 22.41
C GLU A 271 26.81 21.76 22.22
N ASN A 272 26.13 22.87 22.51
CA ASN A 272 26.68 24.24 22.42
C ASN A 272 27.17 24.67 21.03
N GLY A 273 26.47 24.21 19.98
CA GLY A 273 26.75 24.55 18.56
C GLY A 273 25.96 25.74 18.03
N ASP A 274 25.91 25.84 16.71
CA ASP A 274 25.09 26.84 16.00
C ASP A 274 23.59 26.46 15.99
N PHE A 275 23.25 25.24 16.41
CA PHE A 275 21.90 24.66 16.60
C PHE A 275 22.00 23.51 17.63
N ASP A 276 20.87 23.05 18.13
CA ASP A 276 20.79 21.94 19.10
C ASP A 276 20.65 20.58 18.38
N GLU A 277 19.71 20.48 17.46
CA GLU A 277 19.34 19.27 16.74
C GLU A 277 18.98 19.60 15.29
N ALA A 278 19.32 18.70 14.37
CA ALA A 278 18.85 18.77 13.00
C ALA A 278 18.41 17.38 12.50
N ASP A 279 17.25 17.34 11.87
CA ASP A 279 16.64 16.12 11.33
C ASP A 279 16.15 16.33 9.90
N ILE A 280 16.38 15.32 9.06
CA ILE A 280 15.88 15.29 7.68
C ILE A 280 14.52 14.58 7.65
N ASN A 281 13.51 15.24 7.05
CA ASN A 281 12.19 14.65 6.82
C ASN A 281 12.29 13.53 5.77
N LYS A 282 12.89 12.44 6.18
CA LYS A 282 13.22 11.27 5.37
C LYS A 282 11.98 10.67 4.70
N ASP A 283 10.87 10.58 5.44
CA ASP A 283 9.65 9.98 4.89
C ASP A 283 9.02 10.85 3.80
N LEU A 284 9.03 12.16 3.93
CA LEU A 284 8.55 13.05 2.88
C LEU A 284 9.43 12.94 1.63
N LEU A 285 10.76 12.99 1.79
CA LEU A 285 11.71 12.83 0.67
C LEU A 285 11.61 11.46 0.02
N ARG A 286 11.35 10.42 0.80
CA ARG A 286 11.07 9.06 0.35
C ARG A 286 9.84 9.04 -0.57
N TYR A 287 8.71 9.58 -0.15
CA TYR A 287 7.49 9.60 -0.97
C TYR A 287 7.63 10.54 -2.17
N LYS A 288 8.43 11.60 -2.08
CA LYS A 288 8.81 12.43 -3.24
C LYS A 288 9.72 11.68 -4.24
N GLY A 289 10.37 10.57 -3.82
CA GLY A 289 11.20 9.70 -4.66
C GLY A 289 12.68 10.06 -4.65
N PHE A 290 13.17 10.79 -3.65
CA PHE A 290 14.57 11.23 -3.55
C PHE A 290 15.41 10.42 -2.57
N ALA A 291 14.83 9.63 -1.67
CA ALA A 291 15.59 8.81 -0.73
C ALA A 291 16.35 7.67 -1.43
N LEU A 292 17.67 7.60 -1.22
CA LEU A 292 18.59 6.71 -1.92
C LEU A 292 18.42 5.21 -1.62
N SER A 293 17.80 4.84 -0.48
CA SER A 293 17.73 3.46 0.01
C SER A 293 16.31 2.89 0.14
N ASP A 294 15.31 3.50 -0.48
CA ASP A 294 13.92 3.10 -0.24
C ASP A 294 13.52 1.85 -1.00
N GLU A 295 13.46 0.72 -0.28
CA GLU A 295 12.98 -0.55 -0.82
C GLU A 295 11.50 -0.51 -1.19
N TYR A 296 10.67 0.21 -0.42
CA TYR A 296 9.23 0.30 -0.66
C TYR A 296 8.89 1.06 -1.95
N MET A 297 9.48 2.25 -2.15
CA MET A 297 9.27 3.02 -3.39
C MET A 297 9.87 2.29 -4.60
N ARG A 298 11.02 1.64 -4.43
CA ARG A 298 11.63 0.78 -5.44
C ARG A 298 10.74 -0.39 -5.80
N MET A 299 10.07 -1.02 -4.82
CA MET A 299 9.10 -2.08 -5.03
C MET A 299 7.89 -1.58 -5.83
N LEU A 300 7.29 -0.45 -5.46
CA LEU A 300 6.14 0.14 -6.16
C LEU A 300 6.48 0.49 -7.62
N LEU A 301 7.62 1.14 -7.85
CA LEU A 301 8.08 1.49 -9.20
C LEU A 301 8.41 0.24 -10.02
N SER A 302 9.07 -0.76 -9.43
CA SER A 302 9.37 -2.02 -10.12
C SER A 302 8.09 -2.77 -10.52
N LEU A 303 7.10 -2.80 -9.66
CA LEU A 303 5.79 -3.37 -9.95
C LEU A 303 5.11 -2.63 -11.13
N ALA A 304 5.11 -1.30 -11.12
CA ALA A 304 4.57 -0.50 -12.21
C ALA A 304 5.31 -0.78 -13.54
N VAL A 305 6.63 -0.86 -13.52
CA VAL A 305 7.45 -1.19 -14.69
C VAL A 305 7.15 -2.60 -15.20
N ILE A 306 7.06 -3.60 -14.32
CA ILE A 306 6.70 -4.98 -14.70
C ILE A 306 5.33 -5.00 -15.38
N ILE A 307 4.34 -4.32 -14.82
CA ILE A 307 2.99 -4.22 -15.39
C ILE A 307 3.04 -3.55 -16.77
N ILE A 308 3.75 -2.43 -16.92
CA ILE A 308 3.92 -1.73 -18.20
C ILE A 308 4.59 -2.64 -19.25
N VAL A 309 5.61 -3.40 -18.88
CA VAL A 309 6.29 -4.36 -19.79
C VAL A 309 5.32 -5.46 -20.24
N ILE A 310 4.52 -6.01 -19.34
CA ILE A 310 3.51 -7.02 -19.66
C ILE A 310 2.45 -6.45 -20.62
N ILE A 311 1.98 -5.21 -20.37
CA ILE A 311 1.07 -4.49 -21.26
C ILE A 311 1.71 -4.29 -22.64
N ALA A 312 2.97 -3.86 -22.69
CA ALA A 312 3.69 -3.63 -23.94
C ALA A 312 3.78 -4.92 -24.76
N ILE A 313 4.16 -6.04 -24.13
CA ILE A 313 4.23 -7.36 -24.80
C ILE A 313 2.84 -7.75 -25.35
N SER A 314 1.81 -7.68 -24.52
CA SER A 314 0.43 -7.99 -24.94
C SER A 314 -0.02 -7.11 -26.12
N SER A 315 0.21 -5.80 -26.04
CA SER A 315 -0.14 -4.82 -27.05
C SER A 315 0.61 -5.03 -28.36
N ILE A 316 1.91 -5.38 -28.31
CA ILE A 316 2.68 -5.76 -29.50
C ILE A 316 2.03 -6.93 -30.22
N PHE A 317 1.60 -7.96 -29.50
CA PHE A 317 0.93 -9.11 -30.12
C PHE A 317 -0.41 -8.73 -30.78
N VAL A 318 -1.21 -7.90 -30.15
CA VAL A 318 -2.50 -7.44 -30.63
C VAL A 318 -2.37 -6.60 -31.91
N ILE A 319 -1.52 -5.56 -31.82
CA ILE A 319 -1.30 -4.63 -32.94
C ILE A 319 -0.61 -5.36 -34.10
N ARG A 320 0.40 -6.21 -33.84
CA ARG A 320 1.03 -7.06 -34.86
C ARG A 320 0.02 -7.95 -35.57
N ASN A 321 -0.95 -8.53 -34.86
CA ASN A 321 -1.99 -9.35 -35.47
C ASN A 321 -2.86 -8.52 -36.42
N SER A 322 -3.25 -7.30 -36.05
CA SER A 322 -4.01 -6.38 -36.87
C SER A 322 -3.25 -6.03 -38.17
N PHE A 323 -1.94 -5.72 -38.07
CA PHE A 323 -1.09 -5.47 -39.25
C PHE A 323 -0.87 -6.73 -40.09
N ALA A 324 -0.72 -7.91 -39.52
CA ALA A 324 -0.56 -9.16 -40.26
C ALA A 324 -1.79 -9.46 -41.12
N ILE A 325 -2.99 -9.19 -40.63
CA ILE A 325 -4.25 -9.28 -41.33
C ILE A 325 -4.28 -8.25 -42.49
N SER A 326 -3.89 -6.98 -42.18
CA SER A 326 -3.77 -5.92 -43.18
C SER A 326 -2.92 -6.32 -44.37
N ILE A 327 -1.74 -6.89 -44.09
CA ILE A 327 -0.81 -7.31 -45.14
C ILE A 327 -1.37 -8.47 -45.97
N THR A 328 -2.05 -9.44 -45.33
CA THR A 328 -2.64 -10.57 -46.08
C THR A 328 -3.68 -10.09 -47.10
N GLU A 329 -4.51 -9.11 -46.75
CA GLU A 329 -5.47 -8.52 -47.69
C GLU A 329 -4.77 -7.66 -48.75
N LYS A 330 -3.68 -6.97 -48.42
CA LYS A 330 -2.93 -6.13 -49.35
C LYS A 330 -1.85 -6.90 -50.13
N THR A 331 -1.76 -8.23 -49.99
CA THR A 331 -0.74 -9.04 -50.67
C THR A 331 -0.74 -8.86 -52.17
N LYS A 332 -1.93 -8.85 -52.79
CA LYS A 332 -2.09 -8.62 -54.25
C LYS A 332 -1.62 -7.23 -54.66
N LEU A 333 -1.92 -6.18 -53.85
CA LEU A 333 -1.47 -4.81 -54.10
C LEU A 333 0.07 -4.70 -53.99
N TYR A 334 0.68 -5.31 -52.92
CA TYR A 334 2.13 -5.30 -52.81
C TYR A 334 2.84 -6.10 -53.89
N GLY A 335 2.22 -7.18 -54.34
CA GLY A 335 2.70 -7.96 -55.52
C GLY A 335 2.67 -7.15 -56.82
N MET A 336 1.59 -6.41 -57.11
CA MET A 336 1.49 -5.49 -58.25
C MET A 336 2.53 -4.37 -58.14
N LEU A 337 2.68 -3.75 -56.97
CA LEU A 337 3.70 -2.69 -56.75
C LEU A 337 5.13 -3.21 -56.98
N ALA A 338 5.43 -4.41 -56.51
CA ALA A 338 6.73 -5.05 -56.75
C ALA A 338 6.95 -5.40 -58.21
N SER A 339 5.89 -5.78 -58.98
CA SER A 339 5.98 -6.04 -60.42
C SER A 339 6.24 -4.80 -61.26
N ILE A 340 5.84 -3.62 -60.78
CA ILE A 340 6.10 -2.29 -61.40
C ILE A 340 7.47 -1.72 -60.94
N GLY A 341 8.24 -2.45 -60.12
CA GLY A 341 9.60 -2.05 -59.70
C GLY A 341 9.71 -1.45 -58.32
N ALA A 342 8.70 -1.56 -57.47
CA ALA A 342 8.83 -1.11 -56.06
C ALA A 342 9.80 -2.00 -55.29
N THR A 343 10.81 -1.37 -54.66
CA THR A 343 11.85 -2.10 -53.88
C THR A 343 11.27 -2.62 -52.53
N SER A 344 11.85 -3.70 -51.99
CA SER A 344 11.53 -4.20 -50.66
C SER A 344 11.67 -3.15 -49.54
N LYS A 345 12.59 -2.19 -49.70
CA LYS A 345 12.78 -1.07 -48.72
C LYS A 345 11.60 -0.10 -48.78
N GLN A 346 11.09 0.18 -49.99
CA GLN A 346 9.87 1.05 -50.17
C GLN A 346 8.62 0.40 -49.62
N ILE A 347 8.43 -0.90 -49.81
CA ILE A 347 7.29 -1.65 -49.25
C ILE A 347 7.38 -1.66 -47.71
N ARG A 348 8.56 -1.89 -47.13
CA ARG A 348 8.74 -1.80 -45.66
C ARG A 348 8.38 -0.42 -45.13
N HIS A 349 8.93 0.62 -45.73
CA HIS A 349 8.64 2.00 -45.35
C HIS A 349 7.15 2.32 -45.42
N ASN A 350 6.46 1.84 -46.44
CA ASN A 350 5.01 2.04 -46.61
C ASN A 350 4.20 1.42 -45.46
N VAL A 351 4.56 0.22 -44.99
CA VAL A 351 3.91 -0.44 -43.85
C VAL A 351 4.19 0.29 -42.53
N ILE A 352 5.44 0.76 -42.32
CA ILE A 352 5.80 1.55 -41.14
C ILE A 352 5.06 2.90 -41.13
N PHE A 353 4.94 3.54 -42.30
CA PHE A 353 4.19 4.78 -42.45
C PHE A 353 2.70 4.58 -42.15
N GLU A 354 2.12 3.43 -42.51
CA GLU A 354 0.74 3.07 -42.10
C GLU A 354 0.60 3.05 -40.58
N GLY A 355 1.54 2.43 -39.87
CA GLY A 355 1.57 2.43 -38.42
C GLY A 355 1.71 3.84 -37.79
N PHE A 356 2.55 4.68 -38.38
CA PHE A 356 2.74 6.06 -37.96
C PHE A 356 1.44 6.89 -38.08
N VAL A 357 0.73 6.78 -39.22
CA VAL A 357 -0.55 7.47 -39.46
C VAL A 357 -1.62 7.03 -38.45
N LEU A 358 -1.70 5.74 -38.16
CA LEU A 358 -2.62 5.22 -37.15
C LEU A 358 -2.24 5.64 -35.74
N GLY A 359 -0.93 5.74 -35.45
CA GLY A 359 -0.39 6.20 -34.19
C GLY A 359 -0.68 7.67 -33.89
N ILE A 360 -0.59 8.56 -34.90
CA ILE A 360 -0.91 9.99 -34.77
C ILE A 360 -2.36 10.20 -34.27
N ILE A 361 -3.27 9.31 -34.60
CA ILE A 361 -4.67 9.39 -34.16
C ILE A 361 -4.85 8.61 -32.85
N GLY A 362 -4.28 7.40 -32.79
CA GLY A 362 -4.51 6.47 -31.68
C GLY A 362 -3.84 6.90 -30.36
N ILE A 363 -2.63 7.48 -30.41
CA ILE A 363 -1.90 7.90 -29.21
C ILE A 363 -2.59 9.06 -28.49
N PRO A 364 -2.90 10.22 -29.15
CA PRO A 364 -3.59 11.30 -28.47
C PRO A 364 -4.97 10.87 -27.94
N ALA A 365 -5.72 10.07 -28.72
CA ALA A 365 -7.00 9.55 -28.26
C ALA A 365 -6.84 8.61 -27.04
N GLY A 366 -5.74 7.84 -26.99
CA GLY A 366 -5.41 6.97 -25.88
C GLY A 366 -5.03 7.76 -24.61
N ILE A 367 -4.25 8.84 -24.75
CA ILE A 367 -3.91 9.72 -23.64
C ILE A 367 -5.20 10.36 -23.07
N LEU A 368 -6.05 10.91 -23.91
CA LEU A 368 -7.32 11.52 -23.46
C LEU A 368 -8.23 10.50 -22.76
N LEU A 369 -8.37 9.31 -23.33
CA LEU A 369 -9.15 8.23 -22.72
C LEU A 369 -8.55 7.80 -21.38
N GLY A 370 -7.23 7.60 -21.31
CA GLY A 370 -6.53 7.22 -20.10
C GLY A 370 -6.69 8.27 -18.98
N THR A 371 -6.51 9.54 -19.32
CA THR A 371 -6.75 10.65 -18.38
C THR A 371 -8.19 10.64 -17.85
N GLY A 372 -9.17 10.47 -18.73
CA GLY A 372 -10.59 10.39 -18.32
C GLY A 372 -10.88 9.20 -17.41
N VAL A 373 -10.24 8.04 -17.66
CA VAL A 373 -10.38 6.85 -16.80
C VAL A 373 -9.75 7.08 -15.43
N ILE A 374 -8.55 7.67 -15.37
CA ILE A 374 -7.90 7.98 -14.07
C ILE A 374 -8.77 8.95 -13.26
N TYR A 375 -9.26 10.04 -13.89
CA TYR A 375 -10.12 11.00 -13.23
C TYR A 375 -11.39 10.33 -12.66
N LEU A 376 -12.04 9.49 -13.47
CA LEU A 376 -13.24 8.75 -13.04
C LEU A 376 -12.93 7.82 -11.85
N LEU A 377 -11.80 7.11 -11.89
CA LEU A 377 -11.37 6.22 -10.80
C LEU A 377 -11.11 7.01 -9.51
N VAL A 378 -10.43 8.16 -9.59
CA VAL A 378 -10.18 9.02 -8.43
C VAL A 378 -11.49 9.56 -7.84
N VAL A 379 -12.43 9.98 -8.69
CA VAL A 379 -13.76 10.43 -8.23
C VAL A 379 -14.52 9.29 -7.52
N ILE A 380 -14.51 8.08 -8.09
CA ILE A 380 -15.15 6.91 -7.47
C ILE A 380 -14.49 6.58 -6.13
N LEU A 381 -13.15 6.60 -6.07
CA LEU A 381 -12.40 6.35 -4.84
C LEU A 381 -12.77 7.35 -3.75
N ASN A 382 -12.74 8.64 -4.06
CA ASN A 382 -13.07 9.67 -3.07
C ASN A 382 -14.55 9.60 -2.62
N ALA A 383 -15.47 9.20 -3.50
CA ALA A 383 -16.86 8.99 -3.14
C ALA A 383 -17.09 7.78 -2.23
N LEU A 384 -16.31 6.72 -2.40
CA LEU A 384 -16.42 5.49 -1.60
C LEU A 384 -15.64 5.56 -0.28
N LEU A 385 -14.52 6.28 -0.27
CA LEU A 385 -13.54 6.26 0.83
C LEU A 385 -13.56 7.54 1.67
N GLY A 386 -14.23 8.60 1.23
CA GLY A 386 -14.22 9.89 1.92
C GLY A 386 -14.75 9.85 3.36
N SER A 387 -15.62 8.90 3.68
CA SER A 387 -16.09 8.62 5.05
C SER A 387 -15.19 7.67 5.85
N MET A 388 -14.40 6.81 5.16
CA MET A 388 -13.58 5.77 5.80
C MET A 388 -12.16 6.25 6.14
N LEU A 389 -11.68 7.30 5.51
CA LEU A 389 -10.30 7.79 5.64
C LEU A 389 -10.21 9.14 6.38
N ASN A 390 -11.14 9.44 7.30
CA ASN A 390 -11.11 10.65 8.14
C ASN A 390 -10.78 11.94 7.36
N GLY A 391 -11.41 12.12 6.17
CA GLY A 391 -11.23 13.32 5.34
C GLY A 391 -10.02 13.29 4.40
N ILE A 392 -9.25 12.19 4.36
CA ILE A 392 -8.15 12.04 3.40
C ILE A 392 -8.71 11.80 2.02
N SER A 393 -8.35 12.64 1.06
CA SER A 393 -8.74 12.50 -0.34
C SER A 393 -7.60 11.94 -1.18
N PHE A 394 -7.93 11.00 -2.06
CA PHE A 394 -6.99 10.49 -3.05
C PHE A 394 -6.69 11.56 -4.10
N ALA A 395 -5.42 11.89 -4.30
CA ALA A 395 -5.01 12.97 -5.18
C ALA A 395 -5.10 12.58 -6.66
N PHE A 396 -5.65 13.45 -7.48
CA PHE A 396 -5.55 13.35 -8.94
C PHE A 396 -4.26 14.04 -9.38
N ALA A 397 -3.21 13.27 -9.65
CA ALA A 397 -1.92 13.77 -10.12
C ALA A 397 -1.56 13.20 -11.49
N LEU A 398 -1.38 14.09 -12.46
CA LEU A 398 -0.97 13.77 -13.81
C LEU A 398 0.23 14.62 -14.25
N PRO A 399 1.43 14.36 -13.72
CA PRO A 399 2.62 15.05 -14.16
C PRO A 399 2.86 14.81 -15.67
N TRP A 400 3.37 15.82 -16.35
CA TRP A 400 3.55 15.83 -17.80
C TRP A 400 4.36 14.62 -18.34
N TRP A 401 5.29 14.11 -17.53
CA TRP A 401 6.11 12.96 -17.90
C TRP A 401 5.30 11.67 -18.11
N VAL A 402 4.16 11.50 -17.42
CA VAL A 402 3.26 10.35 -17.59
C VAL A 402 2.71 10.30 -19.02
N ALA A 403 2.29 11.44 -19.55
CA ALA A 403 1.82 11.55 -20.94
C ALA A 403 2.96 11.27 -21.93
N VAL A 404 4.17 11.78 -21.67
CA VAL A 404 5.35 11.55 -22.52
C VAL A 404 5.76 10.08 -22.51
N VAL A 405 5.86 9.44 -21.33
CA VAL A 405 6.18 8.01 -21.22
C VAL A 405 5.14 7.17 -21.95
N SER A 406 3.86 7.47 -21.79
CA SER A 406 2.76 6.76 -22.46
C SER A 406 2.83 6.91 -23.98
N ALA A 407 3.14 8.11 -24.47
CA ALA A 407 3.28 8.37 -25.91
C ALA A 407 4.52 7.64 -26.49
N VAL A 408 5.65 7.73 -25.83
CA VAL A 408 6.93 7.09 -26.27
C VAL A 408 6.78 5.56 -26.26
N MET A 409 6.28 4.98 -25.17
CA MET A 409 6.06 3.53 -25.08
C MET A 409 5.07 3.05 -26.13
N SER A 410 3.97 3.78 -26.38
CA SER A 410 3.03 3.44 -27.44
C SER A 410 3.65 3.55 -28.84
N ALA A 411 4.47 4.53 -29.09
CA ALA A 411 5.21 4.66 -30.36
C ALA A 411 6.19 3.48 -30.55
N VAL A 412 6.89 3.07 -29.50
CA VAL A 412 7.78 1.90 -29.50
C VAL A 412 7.00 0.61 -29.77
N ILE A 413 5.84 0.42 -29.11
CA ILE A 413 4.95 -0.73 -29.36
C ILE A 413 4.48 -0.77 -30.82
N ILE A 414 4.06 0.37 -31.38
CA ILE A 414 3.64 0.46 -32.78
C ILE A 414 4.81 0.11 -33.71
N LEU A 415 5.99 0.64 -33.44
CA LEU A 415 7.18 0.38 -34.26
C LEU A 415 7.53 -1.11 -34.27
N PHE A 416 7.64 -1.78 -33.12
CA PHE A 416 7.92 -3.22 -33.04
C PHE A 416 6.83 -4.08 -33.69
N SER A 417 5.58 -3.69 -33.52
CA SER A 417 4.43 -4.40 -34.12
C SER A 417 4.42 -4.31 -35.64
N THR A 418 4.75 -3.13 -36.19
CA THR A 418 4.78 -2.87 -37.62
C THR A 418 6.03 -3.43 -38.30
N LEU A 419 7.21 -3.38 -37.65
CA LEU A 419 8.45 -3.91 -38.19
C LEU A 419 8.35 -5.39 -38.58
N SER A 420 7.87 -6.24 -37.68
CA SER A 420 7.69 -7.67 -37.97
C SER A 420 6.77 -7.91 -39.15
N SER A 421 5.74 -7.10 -39.31
CA SER A 421 4.75 -7.15 -40.38
C SER A 421 5.32 -6.57 -41.69
N ALA A 422 6.11 -5.50 -41.61
CA ALA A 422 6.77 -4.87 -42.75
C ALA A 422 7.83 -5.80 -43.39
N PHE A 423 8.61 -6.52 -42.58
CA PHE A 423 9.54 -7.53 -43.10
C PHE A 423 8.82 -8.67 -43.84
N ARG A 424 7.64 -9.08 -43.35
CA ARG A 424 6.83 -10.11 -44.07
C ARG A 424 6.30 -9.60 -45.38
N ALA A 425 5.75 -8.35 -45.43
CA ALA A 425 5.25 -7.72 -46.63
C ALA A 425 6.33 -7.57 -47.71
N SER A 426 7.55 -7.20 -47.35
CA SER A 426 8.64 -6.95 -48.28
C SER A 426 9.27 -8.22 -48.91
N ARG A 427 8.94 -9.42 -48.38
CA ARG A 427 9.41 -10.73 -48.89
C ARG A 427 8.39 -11.45 -49.72
N ILE A 428 7.27 -10.82 -50.12
CA ILE A 428 6.25 -11.41 -50.94
C ILE A 428 6.76 -11.45 -52.39
N ALA A 429 6.80 -12.65 -52.97
CA ALA A 429 7.15 -12.82 -54.40
C ALA A 429 6.01 -12.33 -55.29
N PRO A 430 6.26 -11.45 -56.29
CA PRO A 430 5.22 -10.84 -57.13
C PRO A 430 4.31 -11.85 -57.83
N ILE A 431 4.89 -12.91 -58.40
CA ILE A 431 4.15 -13.95 -59.12
C ILE A 431 3.18 -14.68 -58.22
N THR A 432 3.58 -15.06 -57.01
CA THR A 432 2.72 -15.74 -56.03
C THR A 432 1.61 -14.85 -55.51
N ALA A 433 1.88 -13.55 -55.36
CA ALA A 433 0.90 -12.56 -54.89
C ALA A 433 -0.19 -12.30 -55.92
N ILE A 434 0.16 -12.22 -57.24
CA ILE A 434 -0.81 -11.93 -58.35
C ILE A 434 -1.61 -13.16 -58.68
N ARG A 435 -1.01 -14.36 -58.70
CA ARG A 435 -1.73 -15.63 -58.99
C ARG A 435 -2.78 -16.01 -57.92
N GLY A 436 -2.75 -15.40 -56.79
CA GLY A 436 -3.71 -15.71 -55.71
C GLY A 436 -3.53 -17.12 -55.11
N ASN A 437 -2.53 -17.88 -55.56
CA ASN A 437 -2.23 -19.22 -55.07
C ASN A 437 -1.45 -19.13 -53.75
N ASN A 438 -2.08 -18.62 -52.73
CA ASN A 438 -1.74 -18.97 -51.35
C ASN A 438 -2.29 -20.36 -51.04
N ASP A 439 -2.04 -21.30 -51.95
CA ASP A 439 -2.34 -22.69 -51.67
C ASP A 439 -1.58 -23.09 -50.43
N ILE A 440 -2.33 -23.48 -49.42
CA ILE A 440 -1.84 -24.15 -48.25
C ILE A 440 -0.93 -25.26 -48.77
N LYS A 441 0.38 -25.14 -48.57
CA LYS A 441 1.32 -26.24 -48.89
C LYS A 441 0.87 -27.42 -48.06
N ILE A 442 -0.04 -28.24 -48.65
CA ILE A 442 -0.47 -29.46 -48.03
C ILE A 442 0.75 -30.38 -48.12
N ASN A 443 1.36 -30.57 -46.98
CA ASN A 443 2.46 -31.53 -46.88
C ASN A 443 1.83 -32.91 -47.10
N LYS A 444 1.94 -33.42 -48.29
CA LYS A 444 1.27 -34.68 -48.77
C LYS A 444 1.56 -35.87 -47.86
N LYS A 445 2.58 -35.79 -46.96
CA LYS A 445 2.95 -36.82 -46.01
C LYS A 445 2.29 -36.74 -44.62
N LYS A 446 1.48 -35.72 -44.28
CA LYS A 446 0.82 -35.62 -42.98
C LYS A 446 -0.69 -35.83 -43.09
N SER A 447 -1.15 -37.06 -42.89
CA SER A 447 -2.55 -37.32 -42.56
C SER A 447 -2.90 -36.69 -41.17
N TYR A 448 -3.84 -35.77 -41.18
CA TYR A 448 -4.35 -35.15 -39.93
C TYR A 448 -5.36 -36.10 -39.29
N LYS A 449 -4.87 -37.07 -38.46
CA LYS A 449 -5.76 -37.97 -37.72
C LYS A 449 -6.42 -37.20 -36.55
N SER A 450 -7.70 -37.35 -36.34
CA SER A 450 -8.46 -36.95 -35.17
C SER A 450 -8.48 -38.08 -34.14
N PRO A 451 -8.38 -37.76 -32.81
CA PRO A 451 -8.61 -38.76 -31.77
C PRO A 451 -10.01 -39.36 -31.88
N LYS A 452 -10.14 -40.69 -31.72
CA LYS A 452 -11.45 -41.40 -31.87
C LYS A 452 -12.52 -40.86 -30.91
N PHE A 453 -12.12 -40.37 -29.73
CA PHE A 453 -13.04 -39.79 -28.73
C PHE A 453 -13.72 -38.49 -29.21
N ILE A 454 -13.03 -37.65 -30.02
CA ILE A 454 -13.62 -36.41 -30.55
C ILE A 454 -14.81 -36.72 -31.47
N LYS A 455 -14.67 -37.76 -32.34
CA LYS A 455 -15.77 -38.21 -33.19
C LYS A 455 -16.91 -38.80 -32.36
N LYS A 456 -16.58 -39.56 -31.26
CA LYS A 456 -17.59 -40.18 -30.39
C LYS A 456 -18.39 -39.12 -29.60
N LEU A 457 -17.73 -38.08 -29.09
CA LEU A 457 -18.37 -37.03 -28.27
C LEU A 457 -19.04 -35.92 -29.09
N PHE A 458 -18.44 -35.49 -30.21
CA PHE A 458 -18.85 -34.30 -30.93
C PHE A 458 -19.37 -34.61 -32.37
N GLY A 459 -19.34 -35.88 -32.79
CA GLY A 459 -19.78 -36.34 -34.12
C GLY A 459 -18.86 -35.88 -35.27
N VAL A 460 -19.36 -35.95 -36.50
CA VAL A 460 -18.61 -35.55 -37.72
C VAL A 460 -18.24 -34.06 -37.71
N GLY A 461 -19.13 -33.19 -37.22
CA GLY A 461 -18.86 -31.76 -37.10
C GLY A 461 -17.66 -31.44 -36.19
N GLY A 462 -17.49 -32.18 -35.08
CA GLY A 462 -16.35 -32.07 -34.21
C GLY A 462 -15.04 -32.55 -34.81
N GLU A 463 -15.12 -33.65 -35.62
CA GLU A 463 -13.96 -34.17 -36.34
C GLU A 463 -13.46 -33.16 -37.39
N ILE A 464 -14.38 -32.57 -38.18
CA ILE A 464 -14.06 -31.54 -39.17
C ILE A 464 -13.47 -30.30 -38.47
N ALA A 465 -14.08 -29.81 -37.39
CA ALA A 465 -13.59 -28.69 -36.63
C ALA A 465 -12.16 -28.91 -36.11
N TYR A 466 -11.88 -30.08 -35.53
CA TYR A 466 -10.55 -30.44 -35.04
C TYR A 466 -9.49 -30.53 -36.15
N LYS A 467 -9.84 -31.14 -37.29
CA LYS A 467 -8.96 -31.25 -38.46
C LYS A 467 -8.66 -29.85 -39.04
N ASN A 468 -9.66 -28.97 -39.10
CA ASN A 468 -9.50 -27.58 -39.54
C ASN A 468 -8.54 -26.82 -38.63
N LEU A 469 -8.66 -27.01 -37.32
CA LEU A 469 -7.79 -26.41 -36.32
C LEU A 469 -6.32 -26.87 -36.49
N LYS A 470 -6.09 -28.15 -36.73
CA LYS A 470 -4.76 -28.69 -37.04
C LYS A 470 -4.18 -28.19 -38.37
N ARG A 471 -5.00 -28.07 -39.38
CA ARG A 471 -4.61 -27.57 -40.72
C ARG A 471 -4.21 -26.10 -40.67
N SER A 472 -4.91 -25.30 -39.89
CA SER A 472 -4.78 -23.83 -39.88
C SER A 472 -3.99 -23.30 -38.67
N LYS A 473 -3.15 -24.12 -38.02
CA LYS A 473 -2.40 -23.78 -36.75
C LYS A 473 -1.78 -22.39 -36.71
N LYS A 474 -1.16 -21.93 -37.85
CA LYS A 474 -0.48 -20.64 -37.89
C LYS A 474 -1.46 -19.46 -37.81
N LYS A 475 -2.66 -19.58 -38.36
CA LYS A 475 -3.68 -18.51 -38.38
C LYS A 475 -4.31 -18.30 -36.99
N TYR A 476 -4.50 -19.37 -36.21
CA TYR A 476 -5.18 -19.35 -34.91
C TYR A 476 -4.23 -19.17 -33.73
N ARG A 477 -2.91 -19.32 -33.95
CA ARG A 477 -1.90 -19.20 -32.91
C ARG A 477 -1.98 -17.85 -32.18
N THR A 478 -2.21 -16.78 -32.93
CA THR A 478 -2.28 -15.43 -32.35
C THR A 478 -3.49 -15.24 -31.44
N THR A 479 -4.66 -15.75 -31.84
CA THR A 479 -5.88 -15.71 -31.00
C THR A 479 -5.70 -16.52 -29.73
N VAL A 480 -5.16 -17.74 -29.83
CA VAL A 480 -4.90 -18.60 -28.68
C VAL A 480 -3.89 -17.94 -27.72
N ILE A 481 -2.81 -17.36 -28.23
CA ILE A 481 -1.82 -16.64 -27.39
C ILE A 481 -2.46 -15.43 -26.69
N SER A 482 -3.29 -14.65 -27.39
CA SER A 482 -3.97 -13.52 -26.78
C SER A 482 -4.88 -13.94 -25.62
N ILE A 483 -5.67 -15.00 -25.79
CA ILE A 483 -6.52 -15.52 -24.70
C ILE A 483 -5.66 -16.07 -23.55
N ILE A 484 -4.56 -16.79 -23.86
CA ILE A 484 -3.63 -17.30 -22.85
C ILE A 484 -3.10 -16.15 -21.98
N ILE A 485 -2.61 -15.06 -22.61
CA ILE A 485 -2.08 -13.90 -21.89
C ILE A 485 -3.17 -13.27 -21.02
N THR A 486 -4.36 -13.05 -21.56
CA THR A 486 -5.47 -12.46 -20.80
C THR A 486 -5.86 -13.32 -19.59
N VAL A 487 -5.95 -14.63 -19.76
CA VAL A 487 -6.27 -15.57 -18.66
C VAL A 487 -5.15 -15.60 -17.62
N ALA A 488 -3.89 -15.68 -18.05
CA ALA A 488 -2.76 -15.73 -17.15
C ALA A 488 -2.67 -14.44 -16.31
N MET A 489 -2.82 -13.28 -16.93
CA MET A 489 -2.82 -11.99 -16.23
C MET A 489 -4.01 -11.86 -15.27
N PHE A 490 -5.21 -12.26 -15.70
CA PHE A 490 -6.39 -12.23 -14.85
C PHE A 490 -6.16 -13.05 -13.56
N ILE A 491 -5.71 -14.30 -13.69
CA ILE A 491 -5.46 -15.17 -12.53
C ILE A 491 -4.35 -14.60 -11.65
N SER A 492 -3.23 -14.14 -12.24
CA SER A 492 -2.11 -13.59 -11.47
C SER A 492 -2.50 -12.36 -10.66
N ILE A 493 -3.24 -11.41 -11.26
CA ILE A 493 -3.67 -10.18 -10.60
C ILE A 493 -4.77 -10.48 -9.56
N SER A 494 -5.72 -11.37 -9.89
CA SER A 494 -6.75 -11.79 -8.92
C SER A 494 -6.15 -12.49 -7.70
N THR A 495 -5.07 -13.27 -7.88
CA THR A 495 -4.33 -13.86 -6.77
C THR A 495 -3.73 -12.77 -5.87
N PHE A 496 -3.15 -11.73 -6.46
CA PHE A 496 -2.59 -10.60 -5.69
C PHE A 496 -3.66 -9.89 -4.84
N ILE A 497 -4.84 -9.63 -5.43
CA ILE A 497 -5.97 -9.02 -4.70
C ILE A 497 -6.45 -9.94 -3.56
N GLU A 498 -6.58 -11.26 -3.84
CA GLU A 498 -7.02 -12.24 -2.85
C GLU A 498 -6.06 -12.29 -1.66
N TYR A 499 -4.74 -12.18 -1.90
CA TYR A 499 -3.75 -12.06 -0.83
C TYR A 499 -3.89 -10.77 -0.04
N GLY A 500 -4.07 -9.63 -0.69
CA GLY A 500 -4.30 -8.35 -0.01
C GLY A 500 -5.52 -8.40 0.92
N MET A 501 -6.64 -8.95 0.44
CA MET A 501 -7.85 -9.12 1.25
C MET A 501 -7.65 -10.13 2.39
N LYS A 502 -6.84 -11.15 2.18
CA LYS A 502 -6.57 -12.17 3.20
C LYS A 502 -5.70 -11.62 4.32
N ILE A 503 -4.71 -10.76 4.01
CA ILE A 503 -3.89 -10.07 5.02
C ILE A 503 -4.80 -9.32 6.00
N THR A 504 -5.70 -8.48 5.48
CA THR A 504 -6.63 -7.73 6.32
C THR A 504 -7.60 -8.66 7.06
N GLY A 505 -8.11 -9.69 6.38
CA GLY A 505 -9.04 -10.66 6.98
C GLY A 505 -8.41 -11.47 8.10
N ASP A 506 -7.20 -11.97 7.90
CA ASP A 506 -6.51 -12.80 8.89
C ASP A 506 -6.02 -11.96 10.09
N HIS A 507 -5.67 -10.68 9.88
CA HIS A 507 -5.28 -9.77 10.97
C HIS A 507 -6.42 -9.51 11.98
N PHE A 508 -7.66 -9.43 11.50
CA PHE A 508 -8.83 -9.15 12.35
C PHE A 508 -9.75 -10.36 12.59
N LYS A 509 -9.35 -11.55 12.13
CA LYS A 509 -10.23 -12.73 12.12
C LYS A 509 -10.56 -13.25 13.51
N ASP A 510 -9.58 -13.22 14.40
CA ASP A 510 -9.67 -13.80 15.73
C ASP A 510 -9.96 -12.74 16.81
N ILE A 511 -10.14 -11.48 16.40
CA ILE A 511 -10.50 -10.37 17.29
C ILE A 511 -12.01 -10.40 17.51
N SER A 512 -12.41 -10.75 18.74
CA SER A 512 -13.82 -10.84 19.17
C SER A 512 -14.32 -9.59 19.91
N TYR A 513 -13.53 -8.52 19.88
CA TYR A 513 -13.85 -7.22 20.48
C TYR A 513 -13.75 -6.11 19.44
N ASN A 514 -14.28 -4.94 19.79
CA ASN A 514 -14.29 -3.80 18.87
C ASN A 514 -13.71 -2.50 19.44
N ILE A 515 -13.41 -2.46 20.74
CA ILE A 515 -12.75 -1.33 21.38
C ILE A 515 -11.63 -1.85 22.30
N THR A 516 -10.49 -1.16 22.27
CA THR A 516 -9.40 -1.34 23.23
C THR A 516 -9.14 0.00 23.93
N VAL A 517 -9.00 -0.03 25.24
CA VAL A 517 -8.64 1.12 26.06
C VAL A 517 -7.35 0.81 26.76
N HIS A 518 -6.32 1.59 26.51
CA HIS A 518 -5.05 1.52 27.21
C HIS A 518 -5.01 2.61 28.28
N ALA A 519 -4.76 2.23 29.51
CA ALA A 519 -4.44 3.14 30.59
C ALA A 519 -2.92 3.31 30.64
N ASN A 520 -2.41 4.45 30.15
CA ASN A 520 -0.98 4.68 29.96
C ASN A 520 -0.27 5.24 31.19
N ASP A 521 -1.01 5.55 32.24
CA ASP A 521 -0.40 6.07 33.48
C ASP A 521 -0.22 4.99 34.52
N LYS A 522 0.73 5.29 35.39
CA LYS A 522 1.07 4.59 36.59
C LYS A 522 -0.06 4.70 37.61
N LEU A 523 -1.17 4.02 37.29
CA LEU A 523 -2.34 3.93 38.15
C LEU A 523 -2.05 2.90 39.25
N SER A 524 -2.46 3.19 40.50
CA SER A 524 -2.60 2.13 41.50
C SER A 524 -3.69 1.13 41.07
N TYR A 525 -3.59 -0.09 41.54
CA TYR A 525 -4.62 -1.11 41.24
C TYR A 525 -6.04 -0.66 41.56
N ASP A 526 -6.24 0.11 42.62
CA ASP A 526 -7.54 0.60 43.05
C ASP A 526 -8.08 1.69 42.11
N GLU A 527 -7.20 2.54 41.59
CA GLU A 527 -7.55 3.55 40.58
C GLU A 527 -7.91 2.89 39.27
N TYR A 528 -7.12 1.94 38.80
CA TYR A 528 -7.42 1.19 37.59
C TYR A 528 -8.76 0.41 37.69
N GLU A 529 -9.02 -0.20 38.84
CA GLU A 529 -10.31 -0.85 39.11
C GLU A 529 -11.48 0.14 39.07
N ASN A 530 -11.28 1.37 39.55
CA ASN A 530 -12.29 2.43 39.51
C ASN A 530 -12.54 2.92 38.07
N VAL A 531 -11.47 3.09 37.30
CA VAL A 531 -11.52 3.41 35.86
C VAL A 531 -12.33 2.35 35.11
N TYR A 532 -11.98 1.09 35.30
CA TYR A 532 -12.69 -0.04 34.69
C TYR A 532 -14.19 -0.01 35.00
N LYS A 533 -14.59 0.16 36.28
CA LYS A 533 -16.00 0.22 36.69
C LYS A 533 -16.76 1.38 36.05
N ARG A 534 -16.12 2.53 35.88
CA ARG A 534 -16.73 3.68 35.20
C ARG A 534 -16.94 3.41 33.71
N ILE A 535 -15.99 2.78 33.05
CA ILE A 535 -16.07 2.43 31.63
C ILE A 535 -17.20 1.42 31.38
N ILE A 536 -17.25 0.33 32.14
CA ILE A 536 -18.25 -0.75 31.95
C ILE A 536 -19.65 -0.39 32.40
N ALA A 537 -19.88 0.81 32.92
CA ALA A 537 -21.23 1.31 33.25
C ALA A 537 -22.03 1.70 31.99
N ASP A 538 -21.43 1.75 30.82
CA ASP A 538 -22.13 1.95 29.55
C ASP A 538 -23.04 0.77 29.23
N THR A 539 -24.29 1.07 28.81
CA THR A 539 -25.33 0.07 28.50
C THR A 539 -25.09 -0.66 27.17
N ASP A 540 -24.25 -0.11 26.29
CA ASP A 540 -23.97 -0.69 24.98
C ASP A 540 -22.87 -1.76 25.05
N ILE A 541 -22.23 -1.96 26.20
CA ILE A 541 -21.18 -2.97 26.40
C ILE A 541 -21.78 -4.35 26.62
N ASN A 542 -21.52 -5.28 25.71
CA ASN A 542 -21.92 -6.68 25.81
C ASN A 542 -21.00 -7.48 26.74
N SER A 543 -19.71 -7.29 26.60
CA SER A 543 -18.67 -7.95 27.42
C SER A 543 -17.39 -7.13 27.45
N SER A 544 -16.64 -7.31 28.53
CA SER A 544 -15.33 -6.66 28.69
C SER A 544 -14.38 -7.54 29.49
N ILE A 545 -13.09 -7.36 29.22
CA ILE A 545 -12.00 -7.95 30.00
C ILE A 545 -11.04 -6.83 30.35
N LYS A 546 -10.50 -6.85 31.56
CA LYS A 546 -9.36 -6.04 31.96
C LYS A 546 -8.12 -6.92 32.16
N ALA A 547 -6.97 -6.39 31.80
CA ALA A 547 -5.68 -6.98 32.12
C ALA A 547 -4.74 -5.91 32.65
N CYS A 548 -3.93 -6.26 33.63
CA CYS A 548 -2.79 -5.48 34.07
C CYS A 548 -1.56 -5.90 33.26
N GLU A 549 -0.70 -4.98 32.93
CA GLU A 549 0.48 -5.21 32.09
C GLU A 549 1.74 -4.77 32.81
N ASN A 550 2.82 -5.54 32.67
CA ASN A 550 4.17 -5.12 33.08
C ASN A 550 5.13 -5.34 31.90
N TYR A 551 5.72 -4.28 31.43
CA TYR A 551 6.70 -4.24 30.32
C TYR A 551 8.16 -4.23 30.77
N TYR A 552 8.42 -4.02 32.07
CA TYR A 552 9.77 -3.86 32.61
C TYR A 552 10.37 -5.17 33.13
N GLY A 553 9.52 -6.18 33.36
CA GLY A 553 9.96 -7.47 33.84
C GLY A 553 10.72 -8.27 32.79
N ASN A 554 11.78 -8.96 33.20
CA ASN A 554 12.43 -9.95 32.37
C ASN A 554 12.53 -11.30 33.09
N ILE A 555 12.54 -12.38 32.27
CA ILE A 555 12.64 -13.75 32.75
C ILE A 555 13.97 -14.31 32.26
N VAL A 556 14.84 -14.65 33.18
CA VAL A 556 16.16 -15.23 32.88
C VAL A 556 16.09 -16.74 32.85
N GLY A 557 16.76 -17.36 31.87
CA GLY A 557 16.89 -18.81 31.71
C GLY A 557 15.87 -19.46 30.78
N LEU A 558 15.02 -18.71 30.07
CA LEU A 558 14.14 -19.26 29.04
C LEU A 558 14.89 -19.71 27.79
N THR A 559 15.99 -19.09 27.46
CA THR A 559 16.83 -19.42 26.29
C THR A 559 17.40 -20.83 26.35
N ASP A 560 17.58 -21.41 27.55
CA ASP A 560 18.01 -22.79 27.74
C ASP A 560 17.01 -23.83 27.18
N TYR A 561 15.76 -23.42 27.03
CA TYR A 561 14.65 -24.24 26.55
C TYR A 561 14.29 -23.99 25.11
N TYR A 562 15.06 -23.15 24.38
CA TYR A 562 14.80 -22.90 22.96
C TYR A 562 14.84 -24.15 22.11
N THR A 563 13.82 -24.34 21.29
CA THR A 563 13.76 -25.40 20.29
C THR A 563 14.81 -25.21 19.19
N GLU A 564 15.06 -26.26 18.39
CA GLU A 564 15.91 -26.13 17.20
C GLU A 564 15.35 -25.14 16.16
N ASP A 565 14.01 -24.98 16.09
CA ASP A 565 13.36 -23.99 15.22
C ASP A 565 13.62 -22.57 15.72
N ALA A 566 13.53 -22.32 17.03
CA ALA A 566 13.83 -21.03 17.64
C ALA A 566 15.30 -20.62 17.42
N LYS A 567 16.23 -21.55 17.60
CA LYS A 567 17.66 -21.34 17.32
C LYS A 567 17.93 -21.07 15.84
N ALA A 568 17.27 -21.80 14.94
CA ALA A 568 17.39 -21.58 13.51
C ALA A 568 16.78 -20.25 13.04
N ALA A 569 15.79 -19.75 13.78
CA ALA A 569 15.20 -18.43 13.57
C ALA A 569 16.05 -17.29 14.13
N GLU A 570 17.14 -17.59 14.89
CA GLU A 570 18.03 -16.61 15.52
C GLU A 570 17.27 -15.69 16.49
N LEU A 571 16.27 -16.22 17.21
CA LEU A 571 15.52 -15.45 18.19
C LEU A 571 16.49 -15.02 19.32
N SER A 572 16.57 -13.70 19.51
CA SER A 572 17.51 -13.08 20.49
C SER A 572 16.81 -12.44 21.68
N GLY A 573 15.48 -12.47 21.72
CA GLY A 573 14.67 -11.74 22.70
C GLY A 573 14.37 -12.47 24.01
N GLY A 574 15.06 -13.56 24.34
CA GLY A 574 14.69 -14.50 25.40
C GLY A 574 14.65 -13.98 26.85
N ASP A 575 15.07 -12.77 27.10
CA ASP A 575 15.09 -12.18 28.45
C ASP A 575 14.02 -11.12 28.69
N LEU A 576 13.27 -10.69 27.66
CA LEU A 576 12.15 -9.75 27.80
C LEU A 576 10.84 -10.52 27.76
N ALA A 577 10.11 -10.58 28.85
CA ALA A 577 8.79 -11.19 28.91
C ALA A 577 7.74 -10.16 29.31
N TYR A 578 6.76 -9.95 28.45
CA TYR A 578 5.57 -9.20 28.81
C TYR A 578 4.66 -10.06 29.68
N VAL A 579 4.40 -9.59 30.92
CA VAL A 579 3.53 -10.31 31.87
C VAL A 579 2.17 -9.65 31.92
N PHE A 580 1.13 -10.43 31.65
CA PHE A 580 -0.26 -9.98 31.65
C PHE A 580 -1.05 -10.65 32.77
N GLY A 581 -1.59 -9.85 33.67
CA GLY A 581 -2.50 -10.28 34.72
C GLY A 581 -3.96 -10.09 34.32
N VAL A 582 -4.60 -11.13 33.82
CA VAL A 582 -6.02 -11.09 33.37
C VAL A 582 -6.95 -11.25 34.55
N ASP A 583 -8.09 -10.56 34.55
CA ASP A 583 -9.09 -10.68 35.61
C ASP A 583 -9.43 -12.16 35.91
N ASN A 584 -9.62 -12.47 37.18
CA ASN A 584 -9.73 -13.86 37.64
C ASN A 584 -10.88 -14.66 36.99
N LYS A 585 -11.97 -14.00 36.61
CA LYS A 585 -13.11 -14.64 35.99
C LYS A 585 -12.77 -15.06 34.56
N SER A 586 -12.23 -14.12 33.78
CA SER A 586 -11.84 -14.34 32.38
C SER A 586 -10.68 -15.32 32.27
N PHE A 587 -9.71 -15.23 33.17
CA PHE A 587 -8.62 -16.20 33.28
C PHE A 587 -9.12 -17.62 33.56
N LYS A 588 -10.09 -17.77 34.48
CA LYS A 588 -10.71 -19.05 34.78
C LYS A 588 -11.45 -19.66 33.59
N GLU A 589 -12.22 -18.83 32.87
CA GLU A 589 -12.92 -19.25 31.65
C GLU A 589 -11.95 -19.71 30.58
N TYR A 590 -10.88 -18.97 30.36
CA TYR A 590 -9.81 -19.28 29.41
C TYR A 590 -9.09 -20.58 29.74
N VAL A 591 -8.62 -20.75 30.96
CA VAL A 591 -7.93 -21.94 31.45
C VAL A 591 -8.82 -23.19 31.34
N THR A 592 -10.12 -23.04 31.64
CA THR A 592 -11.11 -24.12 31.50
C THR A 592 -11.33 -24.51 30.04
N ALA A 593 -11.34 -23.53 29.15
CA ALA A 593 -11.47 -23.75 27.70
C ALA A 593 -10.24 -24.48 27.11
N LEU A 594 -9.06 -24.23 27.70
CA LEU A 594 -7.84 -24.98 27.38
C LEU A 594 -7.86 -26.44 27.91
N GLY A 595 -8.83 -26.79 28.75
CA GLY A 595 -8.97 -28.12 29.36
C GLY A 595 -8.21 -28.29 30.66
N TYR A 596 -7.67 -27.22 31.26
CA TYR A 596 -6.98 -27.27 32.53
C TYR A 596 -7.93 -27.05 33.70
N ASN A 597 -7.56 -27.56 34.90
CA ASN A 597 -8.26 -27.23 36.12
C ASN A 597 -7.73 -25.88 36.66
N TYR A 598 -8.62 -24.93 36.89
CA TYR A 598 -8.29 -23.61 37.39
C TYR A 598 -7.45 -23.61 38.67
N ASP A 599 -7.76 -24.50 39.64
CA ASP A 599 -7.06 -24.55 40.91
C ASP A 599 -5.59 -24.99 40.79
N ASP A 600 -5.23 -25.66 39.68
CA ASP A 600 -3.87 -26.09 39.40
C ASP A 600 -3.03 -24.98 38.73
N VAL A 601 -3.69 -23.97 38.15
CA VAL A 601 -3.06 -22.93 37.31
C VAL A 601 -3.15 -21.52 37.90
N LYS A 602 -4.10 -21.23 38.78
CA LYS A 602 -4.42 -19.88 39.30
C LYS A 602 -3.24 -19.11 39.91
N ASP A 603 -2.25 -19.82 40.51
CA ASP A 603 -1.05 -19.26 41.09
C ASP A 603 0.22 -19.64 40.25
N LYS A 604 0.06 -19.82 38.94
CA LYS A 604 1.10 -20.15 37.99
C LYS A 604 0.90 -19.39 36.68
N ALA A 605 1.87 -19.46 35.79
CA ALA A 605 1.90 -18.78 34.52
C ALA A 605 1.64 -19.72 33.34
N LEU A 606 1.04 -19.20 32.29
CA LEU A 606 1.00 -19.79 30.95
C LEU A 606 1.88 -18.93 30.03
N ILE A 607 2.66 -19.53 29.15
CA ILE A 607 3.51 -18.81 28.21
C ILE A 607 3.13 -19.12 26.77
N THR A 608 3.06 -18.11 25.91
CA THR A 608 2.85 -18.31 24.46
C THR A 608 4.03 -18.98 23.83
N ASN A 609 3.81 -19.90 22.87
CA ASN A 609 4.86 -20.77 22.38
C ASN A 609 4.97 -20.86 20.85
N ASP A 610 3.98 -20.38 20.10
CA ASP A 610 4.05 -20.38 18.64
C ASP A 610 4.73 -19.11 18.14
N PHE A 611 5.72 -19.25 17.25
CA PHE A 611 6.37 -18.12 16.61
C PHE A 611 6.40 -18.21 15.08
N LYS A 612 6.55 -17.07 14.43
CA LYS A 612 6.83 -16.90 13.00
C LYS A 612 7.85 -15.79 12.85
N TYR A 613 9.05 -16.12 12.42
CA TYR A 613 10.13 -15.14 12.33
C TYR A 613 10.97 -15.34 11.07
N TYR A 614 11.54 -14.26 10.52
CA TYR A 614 12.52 -14.33 9.44
C TYR A 614 13.93 -14.24 10.02
N ASN A 615 14.75 -15.23 9.77
CA ASN A 615 16.16 -15.18 10.18
C ASN A 615 16.97 -14.20 9.31
N SER A 616 18.25 -14.02 9.63
CA SER A 616 19.17 -13.13 8.90
C SER A 616 19.30 -13.45 7.40
N ASP A 617 19.07 -14.71 7.00
CA ASP A 617 19.03 -15.15 5.60
C ASP A 617 17.68 -14.90 4.91
N ASN A 618 16.74 -14.22 5.59
CA ASN A 618 15.40 -13.94 5.11
C ASN A 618 14.56 -15.20 4.81
N ILE A 619 14.77 -16.25 5.59
CA ILE A 619 14.02 -17.50 5.54
C ILE A 619 12.97 -17.49 6.66
N LEU A 620 11.69 -17.64 6.29
CA LEU A 620 10.60 -17.75 7.25
C LEU A 620 10.66 -19.06 8.00
N ILE A 621 10.87 -18.99 9.30
CA ILE A 621 10.84 -20.12 10.23
C ILE A 621 9.58 -19.98 11.10
N LYS A 622 8.88 -21.09 11.25
CA LYS A 622 7.68 -21.20 12.09
C LYS A 622 7.86 -22.42 12.96
N GLY A 623 7.53 -22.30 14.22
CA GLY A 623 7.66 -23.43 15.13
C GLY A 623 7.19 -23.09 16.52
N LYS A 624 7.60 -23.91 17.44
CA LYS A 624 7.49 -23.65 18.88
C LYS A 624 8.77 -22.99 19.35
N GLU A 625 8.61 -21.97 20.21
CA GLU A 625 9.75 -21.26 20.74
C GLU A 625 10.47 -22.09 21.82
N PHE A 626 9.70 -22.68 22.75
CA PHE A 626 10.22 -23.35 23.91
C PHE A 626 9.84 -24.86 23.95
N ASP A 627 10.72 -25.67 24.47
CA ASP A 627 10.47 -27.06 24.90
C ASP A 627 10.51 -27.13 26.44
N LEU A 628 9.52 -26.47 27.06
CA LEU A 628 9.41 -26.33 28.52
C LEU A 628 8.61 -27.51 29.12
N PRO A 629 9.17 -28.24 30.08
CA PRO A 629 8.38 -29.17 30.90
C PRO A 629 7.30 -28.45 31.71
N MET A 630 6.17 -29.11 31.93
CA MET A 630 5.12 -28.56 32.80
C MET A 630 5.67 -28.27 34.20
N ASN A 631 5.24 -27.11 34.78
CA ASN A 631 5.66 -26.60 36.08
C ASN A 631 7.17 -26.29 36.16
N THR A 632 7.75 -25.82 35.06
CA THR A 632 9.13 -25.31 35.08
C THR A 632 9.19 -24.02 35.93
N VAL A 633 10.17 -23.94 36.82
CA VAL A 633 10.41 -22.76 37.64
C VAL A 633 11.51 -21.92 36.98
N VAL A 634 11.23 -20.64 36.74
CA VAL A 634 12.15 -19.64 36.18
C VAL A 634 12.20 -18.43 37.10
N LYS A 635 13.25 -17.60 36.97
CA LYS A 635 13.36 -16.35 37.75
C LYS A 635 12.76 -15.20 36.95
N LEU A 636 11.77 -14.52 37.52
CA LEU A 636 11.22 -13.27 37.03
C LEU A 636 11.87 -12.12 37.86
N TYR A 637 12.36 -11.13 37.14
CA TYR A 637 12.86 -9.89 37.69
C TYR A 637 11.81 -8.79 37.40
N PRO A 638 10.97 -8.42 38.37
CA PRO A 638 9.82 -7.53 38.12
C PRO A 638 10.21 -6.14 37.62
N ASN A 639 11.33 -5.59 38.07
CA ASN A 639 11.83 -4.28 37.65
C ASN A 639 12.89 -4.37 36.55
N GLY A 640 13.00 -5.54 35.93
CA GLY A 640 14.02 -5.84 34.92
C GLY A 640 15.43 -5.96 35.51
N THR A 641 16.33 -6.41 34.66
CA THR A 641 17.77 -6.35 34.88
C THR A 641 18.40 -5.53 33.76
N PRO A 642 19.48 -4.79 34.01
CA PRO A 642 20.19 -4.14 32.91
C PRO A 642 20.60 -5.18 31.85
N SER A 643 20.32 -4.90 30.60
CA SER A 643 20.77 -5.74 29.49
C SER A 643 22.13 -5.24 29.02
N TYR A 644 23.20 -5.93 29.42
CA TYR A 644 24.56 -5.63 28.96
C TYR A 644 24.98 -6.62 27.89
N THR A 645 25.41 -6.10 26.74
CA THR A 645 26.11 -6.91 25.74
C THR A 645 27.52 -7.23 26.22
N GLU A 646 28.19 -8.23 25.62
CA GLU A 646 29.60 -8.50 25.94
C GLU A 646 30.51 -7.28 25.71
N ASP A 647 30.15 -6.40 24.79
CA ASP A 647 30.93 -5.19 24.49
C ASP A 647 30.65 -4.09 25.50
N ASP A 648 29.42 -3.96 26.00
CA ASP A 648 29.07 -3.06 27.12
C ASP A 648 29.84 -3.47 28.39
N ILE A 649 29.87 -4.76 28.70
CA ILE A 649 30.64 -5.29 29.84
C ILE A 649 32.12 -4.99 29.67
N LYS A 650 32.72 -5.17 28.49
CA LYS A 650 34.11 -4.83 28.20
C LYS A 650 34.38 -3.33 28.34
N GLU A 651 33.42 -2.50 27.98
CA GLU A 651 33.54 -1.03 28.10
C GLU A 651 33.47 -0.57 29.56
N ILE A 652 32.55 -1.11 30.34
CA ILE A 652 32.46 -0.88 31.79
C ILE A 652 33.75 -1.34 32.50
N GLN A 653 34.28 -2.52 32.12
CA GLN A 653 35.54 -3.06 32.68
C GLN A 653 36.76 -2.22 32.33
N LYS A 654 36.73 -1.26 31.40
CA LYS A 654 37.82 -0.28 31.23
C LYS A 654 37.88 0.73 32.35
N THR A 655 36.74 1.06 32.95
CA THR A 655 36.63 2.00 34.07
C THR A 655 36.55 1.33 35.45
N ASP A 656 35.94 0.12 35.48
CA ASP A 656 35.82 -0.75 36.65
C ASP A 656 36.26 -2.18 36.30
N PRO A 657 37.54 -2.52 36.42
CA PRO A 657 38.09 -3.82 36.05
C PRO A 657 37.50 -5.03 36.79
N ASP A 658 36.92 -4.80 37.96
CA ASP A 658 36.31 -5.82 38.82
C ASP A 658 34.80 -5.98 38.55
N PHE A 659 34.22 -5.24 37.59
CA PHE A 659 32.83 -5.35 37.25
C PHE A 659 32.52 -6.72 36.64
N VAL A 660 31.61 -7.45 37.29
CA VAL A 660 31.02 -8.69 36.77
C VAL A 660 29.51 -8.56 36.86
N TYR A 661 28.87 -8.58 35.74
CA TYR A 661 27.39 -8.61 35.67
C TYR A 661 26.90 -9.93 36.24
N ASN A 662 26.09 -9.87 37.31
CA ASN A 662 25.44 -11.03 37.89
C ASN A 662 23.94 -10.72 38.08
N PRO A 663 23.05 -11.41 37.34
CA PRO A 663 21.59 -11.24 37.49
C PRO A 663 21.12 -11.47 38.94
N ASP A 664 21.80 -12.33 39.72
CA ASP A 664 21.41 -12.62 41.10
C ASP A 664 21.60 -11.45 42.09
N ASP A 665 22.24 -10.35 41.63
CA ASP A 665 22.35 -9.10 42.41
C ASP A 665 21.06 -8.28 42.39
N TYR A 666 20.12 -8.64 41.49
CA TYR A 666 18.83 -7.99 41.36
C TYR A 666 17.73 -8.82 42.03
N LYS A 667 16.69 -8.13 42.48
CA LYS A 667 15.58 -8.78 43.15
C LYS A 667 14.75 -9.62 42.17
N SER A 668 14.65 -10.92 42.44
CA SER A 668 13.87 -11.85 41.61
C SER A 668 12.79 -12.55 42.42
N VAL A 669 11.77 -13.04 41.73
CA VAL A 669 10.72 -13.92 42.26
C VAL A 669 10.66 -15.20 41.43
N ASP A 670 10.38 -16.33 42.09
CA ASP A 670 10.19 -17.59 41.37
C ASP A 670 8.83 -17.58 40.63
N LEU A 671 8.87 -17.72 39.30
CA LEU A 671 7.72 -17.85 38.43
C LEU A 671 7.57 -19.30 38.00
N VAL A 672 6.45 -19.91 38.32
CA VAL A 672 6.16 -21.28 37.91
C VAL A 672 5.38 -21.26 36.58
N ILE A 673 5.99 -21.66 35.49
CA ILE A 673 5.33 -21.82 34.20
C ILE A 673 4.61 -23.17 34.21
N TYR A 674 3.27 -23.12 34.25
CA TYR A 674 2.45 -24.34 34.29
C TYR A 674 2.56 -25.13 32.99
N ASP A 675 2.34 -24.45 31.85
CA ASP A 675 2.46 -25.07 30.52
C ASP A 675 2.67 -23.99 29.46
N THR A 676 3.05 -24.42 28.28
CA THR A 676 3.13 -23.59 27.07
C THR A 676 1.79 -23.66 26.31
N ILE A 677 1.35 -22.53 25.78
CA ILE A 677 0.07 -22.42 25.11
C ILE A 677 0.22 -21.83 23.69
N ASN A 678 -0.69 -22.23 22.80
CA ASN A 678 -0.85 -21.57 21.53
C ASN A 678 -1.77 -20.33 21.71
N LYS A 679 -1.54 -19.29 20.91
CA LYS A 679 -2.28 -18.00 21.02
C LYS A 679 -3.80 -18.14 20.85
N GLU A 680 -4.29 -19.17 20.16
CA GLU A 680 -5.69 -19.28 19.75
C GLU A 680 -6.48 -20.31 20.55
N VAL A 681 -7.44 -19.82 21.34
CA VAL A 681 -8.57 -20.63 21.85
C VAL A 681 -9.84 -20.08 21.21
N PRO A 682 -10.49 -20.81 20.29
CA PRO A 682 -11.67 -20.31 19.58
C PRO A 682 -12.78 -19.82 20.52
N GLY A 683 -13.26 -18.60 20.29
CA GLY A 683 -14.38 -18.02 21.05
C GLY A 683 -14.00 -17.38 22.40
N SER A 684 -12.72 -17.32 22.75
CA SER A 684 -12.27 -16.63 23.97
C SER A 684 -11.83 -15.20 23.65
N ILE A 685 -12.37 -14.23 24.36
CA ILE A 685 -11.96 -12.82 24.27
C ILE A 685 -10.51 -12.64 24.80
N VAL A 686 -10.06 -13.52 25.73
CA VAL A 686 -8.66 -13.58 26.18
C VAL A 686 -7.72 -13.92 25.02
N SER A 687 -8.13 -14.81 24.11
CA SER A 687 -7.37 -15.11 22.88
C SER A 687 -7.20 -13.89 21.99
N SER A 688 -8.14 -12.96 22.02
CA SER A 688 -8.04 -11.71 21.27
C SER A 688 -6.99 -10.77 21.86
N ILE A 689 -6.87 -10.69 23.19
CA ILE A 689 -5.75 -10.00 23.84
C ILE A 689 -4.44 -10.71 23.44
N MET A 690 -4.40 -12.03 23.51
CA MET A 690 -3.23 -12.83 23.15
C MET A 690 -2.80 -12.64 21.69
N SER A 691 -3.72 -12.34 20.75
CA SER A 691 -3.37 -12.08 19.34
C SER A 691 -2.60 -10.78 19.13
N THR A 692 -2.67 -9.84 20.08
CA THR A 692 -1.93 -8.58 20.06
C THR A 692 -0.57 -8.67 20.76
N LEU A 693 -0.31 -9.78 21.46
CA LEU A 693 0.91 -10.00 22.22
C LEU A 693 2.06 -10.50 21.35
N ASN A 694 3.27 -10.11 21.74
CA ASN A 694 4.50 -10.63 21.16
C ASN A 694 4.74 -12.10 21.55
N GLU A 695 5.69 -12.72 20.90
CA GLU A 695 6.20 -14.04 21.26
C GLU A 695 6.78 -14.01 22.66
N GLY A 696 6.68 -15.14 23.40
CA GLY A 696 7.17 -15.22 24.79
C GLY A 696 6.33 -14.49 25.84
N SER A 697 5.11 -14.04 25.50
CA SER A 697 4.23 -13.38 26.47
C SER A 697 3.70 -14.34 27.55
N VAL A 698 3.70 -13.84 28.78
CA VAL A 698 3.32 -14.60 29.97
C VAL A 698 1.94 -14.18 30.47
N LEU A 699 1.06 -15.13 30.64
CA LEU A 699 -0.32 -14.92 31.12
C LEU A 699 -0.49 -15.48 32.51
N VAL A 700 -1.00 -14.69 33.42
CA VAL A 700 -1.28 -15.05 34.81
C VAL A 700 -2.68 -14.55 35.24
N SER A 701 -3.19 -15.08 36.37
CA SER A 701 -4.38 -14.49 37.00
C SER A 701 -4.05 -13.12 37.60
N GLU A 702 -5.03 -12.22 37.69
CA GLU A 702 -4.86 -10.90 38.34
C GLU A 702 -4.34 -11.01 39.78
N ASP A 703 -4.85 -11.97 40.54
CA ASP A 703 -4.40 -12.19 41.91
C ASP A 703 -2.94 -12.65 41.99
N TYR A 704 -2.51 -13.45 41.03
CA TYR A 704 -1.12 -13.88 40.98
C TYR A 704 -0.20 -12.77 40.49
N PHE A 705 -0.65 -11.97 39.49
CA PHE A 705 0.03 -10.77 39.04
C PHE A 705 0.34 -9.80 40.20
N LYS A 706 -0.70 -9.51 41.01
CA LYS A 706 -0.53 -8.66 42.21
C LYS A 706 0.48 -9.19 43.22
N LYS A 707 0.65 -10.50 43.32
CA LYS A 707 1.68 -11.11 44.18
C LYS A 707 3.08 -10.98 43.58
N LEU A 708 3.21 -11.15 42.24
CA LEU A 708 4.49 -11.05 41.57
C LEU A 708 5.07 -9.62 41.59
N PHE A 709 4.19 -8.63 41.48
CA PHE A 709 4.54 -7.20 41.41
C PHE A 709 4.11 -6.41 42.66
N ALA A 710 4.04 -7.07 43.82
CA ALA A 710 3.50 -6.49 45.05
C ALA A 710 4.23 -5.23 45.56
N GLU A 711 5.49 -5.03 45.20
CA GLU A 711 6.29 -3.85 45.58
C GLU A 711 6.23 -2.68 44.59
N ASP A 712 5.62 -2.92 43.42
CA ASP A 712 5.48 -1.93 42.32
C ASP A 712 4.03 -1.49 42.14
N ASN A 713 3.33 -1.26 43.24
CA ASN A 713 1.88 -0.98 43.25
C ASN A 713 1.47 0.33 42.54
N ASP A 714 2.44 1.22 42.30
CA ASP A 714 2.18 2.56 41.74
C ASP A 714 2.44 2.65 40.23
N HIS A 715 2.72 1.51 39.54
CA HIS A 715 3.19 1.50 38.18
C HIS A 715 2.46 0.46 37.31
N THR A 716 1.16 0.30 37.50
CA THR A 716 0.38 -0.64 36.70
C THR A 716 -0.16 0.07 35.46
N THR A 717 0.34 -0.33 34.30
CA THR A 717 -0.36 -0.08 33.04
C THR A 717 -1.45 -1.10 32.87
N GLY A 718 -2.51 -0.76 32.13
CA GLY A 718 -3.63 -1.69 31.98
C GLY A 718 -4.27 -1.58 30.60
N VAL A 719 -4.79 -2.71 30.13
CA VAL A 719 -5.60 -2.78 28.93
C VAL A 719 -7.01 -3.26 29.25
N ILE A 720 -8.02 -2.56 28.73
CA ILE A 720 -9.41 -2.99 28.79
C ILE A 720 -9.87 -3.28 27.37
N VAL A 721 -10.36 -4.47 27.16
CA VAL A 721 -10.88 -4.93 25.88
C VAL A 721 -12.39 -5.03 25.98
N ILE A 722 -13.10 -4.45 25.03
CA ILE A 722 -14.57 -4.29 25.10
C ILE A 722 -15.20 -4.79 23.80
N ASP A 723 -16.26 -5.59 23.94
CA ASP A 723 -17.22 -5.86 22.88
C ASP A 723 -18.46 -5.01 23.12
N SER A 724 -18.67 -4.00 22.28
CA SER A 724 -19.81 -3.09 22.34
C SER A 724 -20.76 -3.31 21.17
N ALA A 725 -22.08 -3.16 21.44
CA ALA A 725 -23.11 -3.16 20.41
C ALA A 725 -23.04 -1.91 19.52
N ASP A 726 -22.61 -0.76 20.07
CA ASP A 726 -22.38 0.49 19.33
C ASP A 726 -21.01 1.08 19.70
N PRO A 727 -19.93 0.66 19.01
CA PRO A 727 -18.57 1.10 19.35
C PRO A 727 -18.35 2.61 19.25
N VAL A 728 -19.08 3.29 18.37
CA VAL A 728 -18.94 4.75 18.18
C VAL A 728 -19.47 5.49 19.41
N ASN A 729 -20.66 5.14 19.84
CA ASN A 729 -21.27 5.74 21.04
C ASN A 729 -20.50 5.38 22.31
N THR A 730 -20.00 4.14 22.41
CA THR A 730 -19.18 3.72 23.58
C THR A 730 -17.84 4.47 23.64
N VAL A 731 -17.16 4.69 22.49
CA VAL A 731 -15.93 5.52 22.46
C VAL A 731 -16.24 6.96 22.86
N GLU A 732 -17.33 7.54 22.36
CA GLU A 732 -17.78 8.87 22.77
C GLU A 732 -18.11 8.93 24.28
N TYR A 733 -18.79 7.90 24.79
CA TYR A 733 -19.08 7.77 26.22
C TYR A 733 -17.79 7.73 27.05
N ILE A 734 -16.80 6.89 26.67
CA ILE A 734 -15.52 6.78 27.39
C ILE A 734 -14.77 8.11 27.37
N ASN A 735 -14.70 8.77 26.22
CA ASN A 735 -14.07 10.08 26.11
C ASN A 735 -14.76 11.17 26.95
N ASN A 736 -16.08 11.07 27.16
CA ASN A 736 -16.84 11.98 28.01
C ASN A 736 -16.76 11.66 29.51
N LEU A 737 -16.13 10.55 29.91
CA LEU A 737 -15.88 10.23 31.32
C LEU A 737 -14.82 11.14 31.96
N ASP A 738 -14.12 11.96 31.16
CA ASP A 738 -13.04 12.83 31.59
C ASP A 738 -12.01 12.08 32.47
N ILE A 739 -11.60 10.88 32.04
CA ILE A 739 -10.55 10.09 32.67
C ILE A 739 -9.24 10.41 31.93
N GLU A 740 -8.25 10.82 32.69
CA GLU A 740 -6.95 11.20 32.13
C GLU A 740 -6.18 9.95 31.64
N ASN A 741 -5.35 10.15 30.60
CA ASN A 741 -4.37 9.19 30.08
C ASN A 741 -4.95 7.83 29.63
N LEU A 742 -6.15 7.88 29.05
CA LEU A 742 -6.74 6.76 28.34
C LEU A 742 -6.57 6.91 26.85
N ASP A 743 -5.91 5.96 26.23
CA ASP A 743 -5.93 5.82 24.77
C ASP A 743 -7.04 4.85 24.35
N VAL A 744 -8.05 5.36 23.66
CA VAL A 744 -9.20 4.60 23.24
C VAL A 744 -9.13 4.32 21.74
N PHE A 745 -9.07 3.05 21.37
CA PHE A 745 -8.98 2.61 19.99
C PHE A 745 -10.25 1.88 19.56
N ASN A 746 -10.87 2.36 18.49
CA ASN A 746 -11.95 1.66 17.82
C ASN A 746 -11.37 0.72 16.76
N ILE A 747 -11.38 -0.58 17.04
CA ILE A 747 -10.85 -1.61 16.14
C ILE A 747 -11.65 -1.68 14.82
N ASN A 748 -12.94 -1.40 14.86
CA ASN A 748 -13.75 -1.37 13.65
C ASN A 748 -13.28 -0.25 12.70
N GLU A 749 -12.89 0.92 13.21
CA GLU A 749 -12.32 2.00 12.37
C GLU A 749 -10.99 1.59 11.77
N GLN A 750 -10.10 0.95 12.52
CA GLN A 750 -8.85 0.43 11.99
C GLN A 750 -9.08 -0.62 10.90
N LYS A 751 -10.03 -1.53 11.13
CA LYS A 751 -10.46 -2.53 10.15
C LYS A 751 -11.04 -1.88 8.90
N GLU A 752 -11.86 -0.85 9.03
CA GLU A 752 -12.40 -0.09 7.91
C GLU A 752 -11.30 0.64 7.13
N GLN A 753 -10.33 1.26 7.79
CA GLN A 753 -9.18 1.89 7.16
C GLN A 753 -8.32 0.87 6.38
N MET A 754 -8.03 -0.29 6.97
CA MET A 754 -7.32 -1.37 6.26
C MET A 754 -8.12 -1.91 5.07
N ASN A 755 -9.43 -2.13 5.25
CA ASN A 755 -10.33 -2.53 4.16
C ASN A 755 -10.37 -1.47 3.05
N ALA A 756 -10.33 -0.19 3.40
CA ALA A 756 -10.29 0.90 2.44
C ALA A 756 -9.02 0.85 1.59
N ILE A 757 -7.85 0.61 2.18
CA ILE A 757 -6.59 0.44 1.45
C ILE A 757 -6.68 -0.75 0.48
N VAL A 758 -7.18 -1.90 0.94
CA VAL A 758 -7.35 -3.08 0.08
C VAL A 758 -8.37 -2.82 -1.03
N LEU A 759 -9.45 -2.09 -0.73
CA LEU A 759 -10.46 -1.69 -1.72
C LEU A 759 -9.87 -0.76 -2.78
N ILE A 760 -9.01 0.18 -2.40
CA ILE A 760 -8.26 1.02 -3.35
C ILE A 760 -7.46 0.14 -4.31
N ILE A 761 -6.65 -0.75 -3.78
CA ILE A 761 -5.82 -1.68 -4.57
C ILE A 761 -6.70 -2.54 -5.48
N ALA A 762 -7.82 -3.06 -4.96
CA ALA A 762 -8.75 -3.88 -5.71
C ALA A 762 -9.42 -3.12 -6.86
N ILE A 763 -9.92 -1.90 -6.65
CA ILE A 763 -10.52 -1.05 -7.69
C ILE A 763 -9.52 -0.82 -8.83
N PHE A 764 -8.28 -0.52 -8.51
CA PHE A 764 -7.24 -0.32 -9.49
C PHE A 764 -6.93 -1.61 -10.27
N ALA A 765 -6.75 -2.70 -9.57
CA ALA A 765 -6.43 -3.98 -10.18
C ALA A 765 -7.58 -4.51 -11.05
N TYR A 766 -8.84 -4.38 -10.61
CA TYR A 766 -9.99 -4.74 -11.43
C TYR A 766 -10.19 -3.79 -12.62
N GLY A 767 -9.96 -2.49 -12.46
CA GLY A 767 -9.95 -1.53 -13.56
C GLY A 767 -8.95 -1.95 -14.65
N PHE A 768 -7.76 -2.33 -14.24
CA PHE A 768 -6.71 -2.87 -15.11
C PHE A 768 -7.14 -4.17 -15.81
N ILE A 769 -7.73 -5.12 -15.08
CA ILE A 769 -8.27 -6.37 -15.63
C ILE A 769 -9.35 -6.10 -16.68
N ILE A 770 -10.26 -5.15 -16.44
CA ILE A 770 -11.31 -4.79 -17.38
C ILE A 770 -10.71 -4.30 -18.70
N VAL A 771 -9.72 -3.42 -18.65
CA VAL A 771 -9.11 -2.88 -19.88
C VAL A 771 -8.34 -3.96 -20.64
N ILE A 772 -7.57 -4.82 -19.97
CA ILE A 772 -6.91 -5.97 -20.62
C ILE A 772 -7.92 -6.92 -21.25
N SER A 773 -9.01 -7.19 -20.55
CA SER A 773 -10.09 -8.02 -21.07
C SER A 773 -10.71 -7.42 -22.34
N LEU A 774 -10.94 -6.11 -22.37
CA LEU A 774 -11.43 -5.40 -23.56
C LEU A 774 -10.45 -5.49 -24.72
N ILE A 775 -9.13 -5.35 -24.47
CA ILE A 775 -8.09 -5.56 -25.49
C ILE A 775 -8.14 -7.01 -26.00
N GLY A 776 -8.22 -7.97 -25.09
CA GLY A 776 -8.33 -9.40 -25.40
C GLY A 776 -9.56 -9.71 -26.26
N ILE A 777 -10.74 -9.23 -25.85
CA ILE A 777 -12.00 -9.38 -26.58
C ILE A 777 -11.91 -8.77 -27.97
N THR A 778 -11.39 -7.55 -28.08
CA THR A 778 -11.22 -6.84 -29.36
C THR A 778 -10.31 -7.61 -30.31
N ASN A 779 -9.21 -8.18 -29.80
CA ASN A 779 -8.29 -8.98 -30.60
C ASN A 779 -8.91 -10.31 -31.04
N VAL A 780 -9.58 -11.02 -30.17
CA VAL A 780 -10.30 -12.25 -30.47
C VAL A 780 -11.38 -11.98 -31.51
N PHE A 781 -12.17 -10.91 -31.33
CA PHE A 781 -13.20 -10.48 -32.29
C PHE A 781 -12.62 -10.18 -33.68
N ASN A 782 -11.56 -9.38 -33.75
CA ASN A 782 -10.90 -9.03 -34.99
C ASN A 782 -10.37 -10.28 -35.72
N THR A 783 -9.71 -11.18 -34.99
CA THR A 783 -9.13 -12.40 -35.57
C THR A 783 -10.19 -13.38 -36.06
N ILE A 784 -11.24 -13.62 -35.27
CA ILE A 784 -12.31 -14.53 -35.62
C ILE A 784 -13.09 -13.97 -36.83
N ASN A 785 -13.48 -12.70 -36.79
CA ASN A 785 -14.24 -12.06 -37.88
C ASN A 785 -13.45 -12.10 -39.21
N THR A 786 -12.16 -11.84 -39.19
CA THR A 786 -11.30 -11.90 -40.37
C THR A 786 -11.09 -13.33 -40.86
N ASN A 787 -10.88 -14.30 -39.98
CA ASN A 787 -10.77 -15.70 -40.35
C ASN A 787 -12.06 -16.22 -41.00
N MET A 788 -13.20 -15.80 -40.48
CA MET A 788 -14.51 -16.14 -41.09
C MET A 788 -14.68 -15.54 -42.50
N ARG A 789 -14.24 -14.28 -42.69
CA ARG A 789 -14.26 -13.61 -44.01
C ARG A 789 -13.30 -14.29 -45.00
N LEU A 790 -12.07 -14.60 -44.61
CA LEU A 790 -11.08 -15.28 -45.46
C LEU A 790 -11.48 -16.70 -45.87
N ARG A 791 -12.40 -17.33 -45.13
CA ARG A 791 -12.92 -18.67 -45.37
C ARG A 791 -14.33 -18.64 -45.98
N SER A 792 -14.86 -17.47 -46.36
CA SER A 792 -16.23 -17.34 -46.86
C SER A 792 -16.49 -18.19 -48.11
N LYS A 793 -15.50 -18.31 -49.03
CA LYS A 793 -15.58 -19.22 -50.21
C LYS A 793 -15.65 -20.70 -49.81
N GLU A 794 -14.79 -21.13 -48.83
CA GLU A 794 -14.83 -22.51 -48.30
C GLU A 794 -16.20 -22.81 -47.68
N PHE A 795 -16.76 -21.87 -46.93
CA PHE A 795 -18.09 -22.00 -46.32
C PHE A 795 -19.22 -22.00 -47.37
N ALA A 796 -19.11 -21.18 -48.42
CA ALA A 796 -20.06 -21.17 -49.53
C ALA A 796 -20.04 -22.52 -50.28
N MET A 797 -18.87 -23.09 -50.54
CA MET A 797 -18.74 -24.43 -51.15
C MET A 797 -19.34 -25.50 -50.24
N LEU A 798 -19.09 -25.52 -48.94
CA LEU A 798 -19.69 -26.50 -48.02
C LEU A 798 -21.22 -26.43 -48.03
N LYS A 799 -21.77 -25.21 -48.03
CA LYS A 799 -23.22 -25.00 -48.15
C LYS A 799 -23.77 -25.43 -49.50
N SER A 800 -23.01 -25.24 -50.59
CA SER A 800 -23.41 -25.69 -51.95
C SER A 800 -23.45 -27.21 -52.08
N ILE A 801 -22.63 -27.95 -51.33
CA ILE A 801 -22.62 -29.43 -51.29
C ILE A 801 -23.72 -29.98 -50.36
N GLY A 802 -24.55 -29.09 -49.72
CA GLY A 802 -25.71 -29.49 -48.92
C GLY A 802 -25.55 -29.39 -47.41
N MET A 803 -24.50 -28.74 -46.90
CA MET A 803 -24.38 -28.50 -45.47
C MET A 803 -25.48 -27.55 -44.96
N THR A 804 -26.27 -28.03 -44.01
CA THR A 804 -27.38 -27.26 -43.43
C THR A 804 -26.84 -26.10 -42.51
N LYS A 805 -27.63 -25.04 -42.33
CA LYS A 805 -27.31 -23.95 -41.40
C LYS A 805 -27.04 -24.47 -39.99
N LYS A 806 -27.73 -25.53 -39.58
CA LYS A 806 -27.58 -26.12 -38.23
C LYS A 806 -26.24 -26.82 -38.06
N GLU A 807 -25.82 -27.59 -39.05
CA GLU A 807 -24.53 -28.28 -39.10
C GLU A 807 -23.38 -27.30 -39.21
N PHE A 808 -23.48 -26.28 -40.03
CA PHE A 808 -22.53 -25.21 -40.15
C PHE A 808 -22.32 -24.49 -38.81
N ASN A 809 -23.39 -24.05 -38.15
CA ASN A 809 -23.32 -23.39 -36.86
C ASN A 809 -22.70 -24.31 -35.79
N ARG A 810 -23.02 -25.61 -35.79
CA ARG A 810 -22.43 -26.59 -34.87
C ARG A 810 -20.95 -26.76 -35.12
N MET A 811 -20.49 -26.87 -36.35
CA MET A 811 -19.07 -26.99 -36.71
C MET A 811 -18.29 -25.79 -36.22
N ILE A 812 -18.79 -24.57 -36.44
CA ILE A 812 -18.12 -23.32 -36.03
C ILE A 812 -18.09 -23.16 -34.50
N ARG A 813 -19.19 -23.52 -33.81
CA ARG A 813 -19.20 -23.51 -32.33
C ARG A 813 -18.18 -24.49 -31.74
N LEU A 814 -18.03 -25.67 -32.29
CA LEU A 814 -17.06 -26.65 -31.85
C LEU A 814 -15.60 -26.21 -32.11
N GLU A 815 -15.36 -25.57 -33.28
CA GLU A 815 -14.06 -24.96 -33.58
C GLU A 815 -13.68 -23.90 -32.52
N SER A 816 -14.63 -23.09 -32.11
CA SER A 816 -14.44 -22.07 -31.08
C SER A 816 -14.21 -22.66 -29.68
N LEU A 817 -14.98 -23.70 -29.33
CA LEU A 817 -14.81 -24.42 -28.08
C LEU A 817 -13.38 -24.97 -27.94
N PHE A 818 -12.84 -25.53 -29.04
CA PHE A 818 -11.47 -26.02 -29.03
C PHE A 818 -10.42 -24.92 -28.88
N TYR A 819 -10.67 -23.67 -29.34
CA TYR A 819 -9.80 -22.52 -29.08
C TYR A 819 -9.80 -22.14 -27.60
N GLY A 820 -10.99 -21.98 -27.01
CA GLY A 820 -11.17 -21.69 -25.62
C GLY A 820 -10.49 -22.72 -24.73
N LEU A 821 -10.76 -24.00 -24.96
CA LEU A 821 -10.19 -25.10 -24.19
C LEU A 821 -8.65 -25.13 -24.27
N LYS A 822 -8.09 -24.95 -25.48
CA LYS A 822 -6.64 -24.94 -25.68
C LYS A 822 -5.99 -23.73 -25.00
N SER A 823 -6.65 -22.60 -24.99
CA SER A 823 -6.15 -21.39 -24.32
C SER A 823 -6.18 -21.55 -22.81
N LEU A 824 -7.23 -22.15 -22.25
CA LEU A 824 -7.35 -22.44 -20.83
C LEU A 824 -6.31 -23.46 -20.33
N LEU A 825 -6.08 -24.54 -21.11
CA LEU A 825 -5.07 -25.57 -20.76
C LEU A 825 -3.64 -25.02 -20.61
N ILE A 826 -3.34 -23.88 -21.21
CA ILE A 826 -2.02 -23.24 -21.10
C ILE A 826 -2.12 -22.00 -20.23
N GLY A 827 -3.19 -21.20 -20.36
CA GLY A 827 -3.37 -19.93 -19.68
C GLY A 827 -3.55 -20.08 -18.17
N VAL A 828 -4.31 -21.10 -17.72
CA VAL A 828 -4.51 -21.36 -16.29
C VAL A 828 -3.21 -21.74 -15.59
N PRO A 829 -2.41 -22.74 -16.05
CA PRO A 829 -1.13 -23.02 -15.45
C PRO A 829 -0.16 -21.82 -15.43
N LEU A 830 -0.11 -21.05 -16.52
CA LEU A 830 0.72 -19.85 -16.57
C LEU A 830 0.25 -18.77 -15.58
N GLY A 831 -1.06 -18.63 -15.42
CA GLY A 831 -1.64 -17.69 -14.45
C GLY A 831 -1.36 -18.11 -13.00
N LEU A 832 -1.44 -19.40 -12.71
CA LEU A 832 -1.07 -19.95 -11.39
C LEU A 832 0.42 -19.77 -11.10
N LEU A 833 1.28 -20.00 -12.08
CA LEU A 833 2.73 -19.73 -11.95
C LEU A 833 3.00 -18.24 -11.73
N GLY A 834 2.29 -17.35 -12.44
CA GLY A 834 2.40 -15.90 -12.25
C GLY A 834 1.92 -15.47 -10.86
N GLY A 835 0.79 -16.00 -10.39
CA GLY A 835 0.28 -15.79 -9.03
C GLY A 835 1.23 -16.30 -7.94
N TYR A 836 1.82 -17.48 -8.16
CA TYR A 836 2.84 -18.03 -7.25
C TYR A 836 4.12 -17.19 -7.24
N ALA A 837 4.54 -16.66 -8.40
CA ALA A 837 5.70 -15.77 -8.47
C ALA A 837 5.45 -14.44 -7.72
N ILE A 838 4.23 -13.88 -7.84
CA ILE A 838 3.82 -12.70 -7.06
C ILE A 838 3.82 -13.04 -5.57
N PHE A 839 3.20 -14.15 -5.18
CA PHE A 839 3.21 -14.64 -3.80
C PHE A 839 4.64 -14.75 -3.25
N LYS A 840 5.56 -15.36 -3.99
CA LYS A 840 6.95 -15.50 -3.55
C LYS A 840 7.69 -14.16 -3.46
N ALA A 841 7.35 -13.18 -4.31
CA ALA A 841 7.95 -11.85 -4.28
C ALA A 841 7.40 -10.97 -3.13
N THR A 842 6.15 -11.20 -2.71
CA THR A 842 5.48 -10.45 -1.63
C THR A 842 5.40 -11.24 -0.32
N GLY A 843 5.43 -12.57 -0.39
CA GLY A 843 5.19 -13.48 0.74
C GLY A 843 6.30 -13.47 1.79
N ASN A 844 7.51 -13.05 1.41
CA ASN A 844 8.58 -12.83 2.38
C ASN A 844 8.31 -11.63 3.30
N THR A 845 7.46 -10.70 2.89
CA THR A 845 7.06 -9.54 3.69
C THR A 845 5.76 -9.80 4.45
N ILE A 846 5.00 -10.83 4.06
CA ILE A 846 3.65 -11.09 4.54
C ILE A 846 3.56 -12.57 4.91
N MET A 847 3.57 -12.89 6.18
CA MET A 847 3.62 -14.24 6.77
C MET A 847 2.40 -15.13 6.46
N LEU A 848 1.92 -15.17 5.21
CA LEU A 848 0.76 -15.94 4.77
C LEU A 848 1.15 -17.19 4.00
N ASP A 849 0.36 -18.26 4.15
CA ASP A 849 0.51 -19.46 3.34
C ASP A 849 -0.14 -19.31 1.95
N TYR A 850 0.45 -19.98 0.94
CA TYR A 850 -0.09 -19.97 -0.41
C TYR A 850 -1.48 -20.58 -0.46
N SER A 851 -2.50 -19.81 -0.87
CA SER A 851 -3.83 -20.30 -1.17
C SER A 851 -4.06 -20.43 -2.68
N PHE A 852 -4.74 -21.49 -3.10
CA PHE A 852 -5.05 -21.70 -4.50
C PHE A 852 -6.21 -20.78 -4.93
N PRO A 853 -6.05 -19.93 -5.97
CA PRO A 853 -7.06 -18.93 -6.37
C PRO A 853 -8.24 -19.58 -7.12
N THR A 854 -9.07 -20.34 -6.41
CA THR A 854 -10.15 -21.15 -6.99
C THR A 854 -11.16 -20.31 -7.74
N MET A 855 -11.58 -19.17 -7.16
CA MET A 855 -12.58 -18.28 -7.78
C MET A 855 -12.04 -17.62 -9.04
N ALA A 856 -10.79 -17.17 -9.04
CA ALA A 856 -10.16 -16.57 -10.23
C ALA A 856 -10.09 -17.58 -11.40
N VAL A 857 -9.76 -18.84 -11.09
CA VAL A 857 -9.74 -19.91 -12.11
C VAL A 857 -11.14 -20.17 -12.66
N LEU A 858 -12.16 -20.32 -11.81
CA LEU A 858 -13.55 -20.54 -12.24
C LEU A 858 -14.08 -19.38 -13.10
N ILE A 859 -13.88 -18.15 -12.64
CA ILE A 859 -14.30 -16.94 -13.38
C ILE A 859 -13.61 -16.88 -14.76
N SER A 860 -12.30 -17.18 -14.83
CA SER A 860 -11.57 -17.16 -16.09
C SER A 860 -12.09 -18.21 -17.08
N ILE A 861 -12.44 -19.39 -16.61
CA ILE A 861 -13.03 -20.45 -17.44
C ILE A 861 -14.39 -19.99 -18.00
N VAL A 862 -15.28 -19.51 -17.15
CA VAL A 862 -16.62 -19.04 -17.56
C VAL A 862 -16.48 -17.85 -18.53
N PHE A 863 -15.61 -16.90 -18.23
CA PHE A 863 -15.38 -15.71 -19.04
C PHE A 863 -14.88 -16.05 -20.46
N VAL A 864 -13.89 -16.93 -20.58
CA VAL A 864 -13.34 -17.35 -21.89
C VAL A 864 -14.43 -18.00 -22.75
N PHE A 865 -15.20 -18.93 -22.18
CA PHE A 865 -16.26 -19.57 -22.93
C PHE A 865 -17.39 -18.61 -23.33
N PHE A 866 -17.75 -17.69 -22.44
CA PHE A 866 -18.74 -16.65 -22.71
C PHE A 866 -18.29 -15.70 -23.84
N VAL A 867 -17.06 -15.18 -23.77
CA VAL A 867 -16.50 -14.25 -24.78
C VAL A 867 -16.41 -14.94 -26.14
N VAL A 868 -15.86 -16.14 -26.17
CA VAL A 868 -15.71 -16.91 -27.41
C VAL A 868 -17.09 -17.21 -28.01
N TRP A 869 -18.07 -17.60 -27.20
CA TRP A 869 -19.46 -17.86 -27.63
C TRP A 869 -20.11 -16.58 -28.20
N LEU A 870 -20.00 -15.45 -27.52
CA LEU A 870 -20.56 -14.17 -27.92
C LEU A 870 -20.02 -13.72 -29.30
N ILE A 871 -18.68 -13.72 -29.42
CA ILE A 871 -17.99 -13.31 -30.66
C ILE A 871 -18.39 -14.21 -31.83
N MET A 872 -18.50 -15.52 -31.59
CA MET A 872 -18.90 -16.44 -32.62
C MET A 872 -20.36 -16.28 -33.04
N LYS A 873 -21.25 -16.00 -32.06
CA LYS A 873 -22.66 -15.71 -32.39
C LYS A 873 -22.78 -14.52 -33.35
N ILE A 874 -22.03 -13.46 -33.11
CA ILE A 874 -21.97 -12.26 -33.95
C ILE A 874 -21.37 -12.59 -35.33
N SER A 875 -20.26 -13.33 -35.37
CA SER A 875 -19.55 -13.66 -36.60
C SER A 875 -20.38 -14.62 -37.51
N ILE A 876 -21.03 -15.63 -36.95
CA ILE A 876 -21.91 -16.55 -37.65
C ILE A 876 -23.11 -15.79 -38.27
N SER A 877 -23.70 -14.85 -37.53
CA SER A 877 -24.81 -14.04 -38.04
C SER A 877 -24.43 -13.27 -39.31
N LYS A 878 -23.21 -12.70 -39.34
CA LYS A 878 -22.67 -11.98 -40.51
C LYS A 878 -22.46 -12.89 -41.73
N VAL A 879 -21.93 -14.12 -41.53
CA VAL A 879 -21.68 -15.08 -42.61
C VAL A 879 -22.98 -15.69 -43.15
N ASN A 880 -23.98 -15.88 -42.28
CA ASN A 880 -25.27 -16.41 -42.72
C ASN A 880 -26.12 -15.44 -43.56
N LYS A 881 -25.80 -14.13 -43.49
CA LYS A 881 -26.45 -13.09 -44.31
C LYS A 881 -25.83 -12.93 -45.73
N GLN A 882 -24.70 -13.58 -46.01
CA GLN A 882 -24.02 -13.49 -47.29
C GLN A 882 -24.71 -14.40 -48.35
N ASN A 883 -24.85 -13.89 -49.58
CA ASN A 883 -25.39 -14.65 -50.70
C ASN A 883 -24.32 -15.63 -51.19
N ILE A 884 -24.66 -16.94 -51.25
CA ILE A 884 -23.75 -18.03 -51.60
C ILE A 884 -23.22 -17.87 -53.04
N ILE A 885 -24.06 -17.54 -54.00
CA ILE A 885 -23.72 -17.43 -55.42
C ILE A 885 -22.75 -16.25 -55.64
N GLU A 886 -23.07 -15.12 -55.05
CA GLU A 886 -22.27 -13.91 -55.14
C GLU A 886 -20.89 -14.07 -54.46
N THR A 887 -20.83 -14.80 -53.33
CA THR A 887 -19.58 -15.09 -52.59
C THR A 887 -18.67 -16.04 -53.41
N ILE A 888 -19.19 -16.98 -54.15
CA ILE A 888 -18.38 -17.89 -55.01
C ILE A 888 -17.90 -17.15 -56.26
N ARG A 889 -18.71 -16.25 -56.83
CA ARG A 889 -18.38 -15.52 -58.06
C ARG A 889 -17.41 -14.36 -57.88
N ASN A 890 -17.41 -13.70 -56.69
CA ASN A 890 -16.54 -12.56 -56.42
C ASN A 890 -15.09 -13.00 -56.21
N ASP A 891 -14.20 -12.67 -57.17
CA ASP A 891 -12.76 -12.95 -57.12
C ASP A 891 -11.97 -11.96 -56.24
N ASN A 892 -12.64 -10.95 -55.71
CA ASN A 892 -12.04 -9.83 -54.97
C ASN A 892 -12.24 -9.86 -53.46
N ILE A 893 -12.55 -11.01 -52.85
CA ILE A 893 -12.61 -11.15 -51.39
C ILE A 893 -11.39 -11.90 -50.85
#